data_e43b010ebf28c8601b143bbcc028ff4c
#
_entry.id   e43b010ebf28c8601b143bbcc028ff4c
#
_cell.length_a   1.000
_cell.length_b   1.000
_cell.length_c   1.000
_cell.angle_alpha   90.00
_cell.angle_beta   90.00
_cell.angle_gamma   90.00
#
_symmetry.space_group_name_H-M   'P 1'
#
loop_
_entity.id
_entity.type
_entity.pdbx_description
1 polymer ?
#
loop_
_entity_poly.entity_id
_entity_poly.type
_entity_poly.pdbx_seq_one_letter_code
_entity_poly.pdbx_strand_id
1 'polypeptide(L)'
;GSAPFIGTMMSFPDGRIFTEDHLVPRLEAGQYEQVKFDFVAYDPDATPAQMDVYRDGVKTQSVSVARTTQTYTNRFTEQGEITMKFKTGATEYPFYIDVTESGIDLQETTAGLVLKLSAAGRSNSESDPGAWDYGDIHTTFSGFDWSSNGWTGDALKLTGGAKIEIGYRPFSTDATTTGATYEMEILCSSVTDRQGVILDCMAGDIGFQMTTEQALMRVSGGTEVSTKFASDMNLKMAFIVGAKAGKRLLELYVNGIRCGAVQYGATEGLLQAEPVNIRLFSDTADVEIRNFRIYNRALTDDEELNNYMVDRTTSDEMVLLFEKNDVTGDNGTDIDIDKLRAQGKAVMRIVGDVNLVNATNNKKFEVPVDIYFYSPQGKEYDFVARNVGLRIQGTSSTTYPRKNYRLYFLRLEKYGTTLEVNGVDVPSLEYSFKPGARPISIFCLKADFSDSSGTHNTGAVRIVNDVWKRCGWLTPPQAAYKGEYDVRIGVDGFPMDLFYDNDGTGANTYLGKYNFNNEKSESAIIYGFEGIEGFNDEAALNGQRNKCICLEFLNNSEALCLFGTTDMSSFDDALEFRFKADTTWADAHEDDKAAVTRLWNWIDSCKDDPAKFLAEYNQYFGNDSPFAWYLITDYFMAVDNRAKNMMLATWDSLIWYFLPYDMDTLFGVRNDSVLKYEYTITHESFDDSIGSYAFAGHDSVLWELVRSCPD
;
A
#
# COMPACT_ATOMS: atom_id res chain seq x y z
N GLY A 1 0.33 46.25 15.64
CA GLY A 1 -0.08 45.12 14.86
C GLY A 1 -0.12 43.89 15.74
N SER A 2 -1.22 43.16 15.75
CA SER A 2 -1.30 41.84 16.42
C SER A 2 -0.35 40.89 15.71
N ALA A 3 0.33 40.02 16.46
CA ALA A 3 1.13 38.97 15.86
C ALA A 3 0.23 38.08 14.96
N PRO A 4 0.70 37.64 13.78
CA PRO A 4 -0.07 36.83 12.88
C PRO A 4 -0.49 35.53 13.58
N PHE A 5 -1.74 35.11 13.40
CA PHE A 5 -2.18 33.81 13.85
C PHE A 5 -1.59 32.75 12.92
N ILE A 6 -0.84 31.80 13.50
CA ILE A 6 -0.21 30.71 12.76
C ILE A 6 -0.91 29.41 13.14
N GLY A 7 -1.54 28.78 12.19
CA GLY A 7 -2.03 27.41 12.32
C GLY A 7 -0.85 26.44 12.24
N THR A 8 -0.82 25.47 13.14
CA THR A 8 0.22 24.46 13.21
C THR A 8 -0.41 23.06 13.25
N MET A 9 0.25 22.12 12.59
CA MET A 9 -0.12 20.71 12.63
C MET A 9 1.14 19.87 12.69
N MET A 10 1.11 18.83 13.50
CA MET A 10 2.14 17.79 13.55
C MET A 10 1.55 16.47 13.06
N SER A 11 2.24 15.81 12.17
CA SER A 11 1.77 14.55 11.58
C SER A 11 2.92 13.68 11.12
N PHE A 12 2.60 12.43 10.78
CA PHE A 12 3.48 11.56 10.02
C PHE A 12 3.22 11.73 8.51
N PRO A 13 4.20 11.39 7.65
CA PRO A 13 4.00 11.38 6.20
C PRO A 13 2.86 10.44 5.76
N ASP A 14 2.62 9.34 6.49
CA ASP A 14 1.50 8.43 6.24
C ASP A 14 0.11 9.00 6.61
N GLY A 15 0.08 10.23 7.09
CA GLY A 15 -1.14 10.92 7.46
C GLY A 15 -1.68 10.59 8.83
N ARG A 16 -0.98 9.79 9.65
CA ARG A 16 -1.30 9.71 11.07
C ARG A 16 -1.14 11.08 11.71
N ILE A 17 -2.10 11.50 12.48
CA ILE A 17 -2.04 12.72 13.27
C ILE A 17 -1.95 12.33 14.75
N PHE A 18 -1.37 13.22 15.57
CA PHE A 18 -1.37 12.97 17.00
C PHE A 18 -2.80 13.01 17.55
N THR A 19 -3.09 12.16 18.52
CA THR A 19 -4.36 12.11 19.21
C THR A 19 -4.24 12.84 20.53
N GLU A 20 -5.18 13.73 20.83
CA GLU A 20 -5.10 14.56 22.00
C GLU A 20 -5.88 14.06 23.20
N ASP A 21 -5.18 14.07 24.35
CA ASP A 21 -5.79 14.41 25.64
C ASP A 21 -5.07 15.60 26.31
N HIS A 22 -4.25 16.34 25.58
CA HIS A 22 -3.38 17.37 26.16
C HIS A 22 -3.55 18.72 25.45
N LEU A 23 -3.47 19.80 26.22
CA LEU A 23 -3.46 21.18 25.73
C LEU A 23 -2.22 21.52 24.87
N VAL A 24 -1.24 20.62 24.85
CA VAL A 24 -0.01 20.75 24.08
C VAL A 24 0.13 19.55 23.16
N PRO A 25 0.41 19.76 21.87
CA PRO A 25 0.55 18.66 20.93
C PRO A 25 1.64 17.67 21.32
N ARG A 26 1.26 16.42 21.46
CA ARG A 26 2.14 15.30 21.75
C ARG A 26 1.98 14.20 20.72
N LEU A 27 3.09 13.65 20.24
CA LEU A 27 3.14 12.59 19.25
C LEU A 27 4.04 11.47 19.75
N GLU A 28 3.61 10.24 19.60
CA GLU A 28 4.49 9.08 19.73
C GLU A 28 5.05 8.75 18.34
N ALA A 29 6.37 8.78 18.21
CA ALA A 29 7.09 8.47 16.98
C ALA A 29 8.08 7.34 17.21
N GLY A 30 8.26 6.49 16.21
CA GLY A 30 9.36 5.54 16.20
C GLY A 30 10.70 6.23 15.95
N GLN A 31 11.78 5.67 16.49
CA GLN A 31 13.14 6.10 16.18
C GLN A 31 13.36 6.07 14.65
N TYR A 32 13.97 7.08 14.06
CA TYR A 32 14.15 7.32 12.62
C TYR A 32 12.86 7.57 11.81
N GLU A 33 11.70 7.53 12.41
CA GLU A 33 10.47 7.88 11.74
C GLU A 33 10.44 9.37 11.41
N GLN A 34 9.95 9.72 10.22
CA GLN A 34 9.86 11.13 9.79
C GLN A 34 8.61 11.76 10.39
N VAL A 35 8.81 12.82 11.16
CA VAL A 35 7.74 13.68 11.67
C VAL A 35 7.68 14.96 10.85
N LYS A 36 6.48 15.33 10.46
CA LYS A 36 6.16 16.48 9.64
C LYS A 36 5.48 17.55 10.47
N PHE A 37 5.94 18.78 10.36
CA PHE A 37 5.36 19.97 10.98
C PHE A 37 4.92 20.92 9.89
N ASP A 38 3.62 21.17 9.80
CA ASP A 38 3.04 22.09 8.83
C ASP A 38 2.64 23.38 9.52
N PHE A 39 2.95 24.50 8.89
CA PHE A 39 2.64 25.84 9.36
C PHE A 39 1.98 26.65 8.26
N VAL A 40 0.97 27.43 8.61
CA VAL A 40 0.31 28.35 7.71
C VAL A 40 -0.04 29.64 8.46
N ALA A 41 0.27 30.77 7.86
CA ALA A 41 -0.13 32.08 8.39
C ALA A 41 -1.52 32.47 7.88
N TYR A 42 -2.45 32.69 8.80
CA TYR A 42 -3.84 33.06 8.45
C TYR A 42 -4.09 34.57 8.35
N ASP A 43 -3.12 35.41 8.78
CA ASP A 43 -3.26 36.83 8.65
C ASP A 43 -3.17 37.24 7.18
N PRO A 44 -4.19 37.85 6.58
CA PRO A 44 -4.19 38.28 5.20
C PRO A 44 -3.14 39.35 4.89
N ASP A 45 -2.69 40.11 5.89
CA ASP A 45 -1.70 41.16 5.75
C ASP A 45 -0.29 40.74 6.25
N ALA A 46 -0.14 39.49 6.68
CA ALA A 46 1.14 39.02 7.20
C ALA A 46 2.21 38.99 6.11
N THR A 47 3.28 39.72 6.35
CA THR A 47 4.53 39.56 5.63
C THR A 47 5.09 38.16 5.95
N PRO A 48 5.72 37.45 5.00
CA PRO A 48 6.37 36.18 5.31
C PRO A 48 7.26 36.34 6.54
N ALA A 49 6.97 35.58 7.57
CA ALA A 49 7.73 35.63 8.82
C ALA A 49 8.68 34.44 8.88
N GLN A 50 9.78 34.57 9.56
CA GLN A 50 10.63 33.46 9.92
C GLN A 50 10.29 32.98 11.32
N MET A 51 10.29 31.68 11.49
CA MET A 51 10.21 31.02 12.79
C MET A 51 11.54 30.35 13.10
N ASP A 52 12.03 30.56 14.31
CA ASP A 52 13.19 29.84 14.82
C ASP A 52 12.77 28.48 15.35
N VAL A 53 13.50 27.46 14.98
CA VAL A 53 13.28 26.07 15.39
C VAL A 53 14.27 25.73 16.50
N TYR A 54 13.76 25.29 17.63
CA TYR A 54 14.52 24.81 18.77
C TYR A 54 14.23 23.34 19.00
N ARG A 55 15.29 22.57 19.30
CA ARG A 55 15.20 21.19 19.78
C ARG A 55 15.80 21.15 21.17
N ASP A 56 15.03 20.70 22.14
CA ASP A 56 15.45 20.60 23.55
C ASP A 56 16.10 21.89 24.08
N GLY A 57 15.52 23.04 23.68
CA GLY A 57 15.98 24.36 24.06
C GLY A 57 17.13 24.94 23.22
N VAL A 58 17.70 24.16 22.30
CA VAL A 58 18.80 24.62 21.41
C VAL A 58 18.24 25.01 20.04
N LYS A 59 18.56 26.23 19.59
CA LYS A 59 18.16 26.64 18.24
C LYS A 59 18.92 25.86 17.18
N THR A 60 18.19 25.22 16.28
CA THR A 60 18.72 24.39 15.19
C THR A 60 18.74 25.11 13.85
N GLN A 61 17.67 25.81 13.52
CA GLN A 61 17.54 26.54 12.24
C GLN A 61 16.42 27.58 12.29
N SER A 62 16.13 28.23 11.15
CA SER A 62 14.94 29.03 10.95
C SER A 62 14.19 28.58 9.71
N VAL A 63 12.87 28.62 9.74
CA VAL A 63 11.97 28.25 8.64
C VAL A 63 11.06 29.40 8.28
N SER A 64 10.72 29.52 7.01
CA SER A 64 9.78 30.54 6.54
C SER A 64 8.36 30.15 6.83
N VAL A 65 7.52 31.12 7.22
CA VAL A 65 6.07 30.93 7.36
C VAL A 65 5.38 31.88 6.40
N ALA A 66 4.45 31.37 5.62
CA ALA A 66 3.72 32.11 4.60
C ALA A 66 2.23 31.76 4.63
N ARG A 67 1.43 32.39 3.78
CA ARG A 67 0.00 32.07 3.62
C ARG A 67 -0.24 30.68 3.00
N THR A 68 0.77 30.13 2.35
CA THR A 68 0.77 28.75 1.90
C THR A 68 1.42 27.88 2.97
N THR A 69 0.95 26.64 3.10
CA THR A 69 1.53 25.68 4.04
C THR A 69 3.02 25.55 3.81
N GLN A 70 3.80 25.78 4.86
CA GLN A 70 5.23 25.51 4.88
C GLN A 70 5.46 24.28 5.73
N THR A 71 6.26 23.34 5.22
CA THR A 71 6.53 22.07 5.89
C THR A 71 7.96 22.03 6.39
N TYR A 72 8.11 21.67 7.64
CA TYR A 72 9.37 21.26 8.24
C TYR A 72 9.30 19.78 8.58
N THR A 73 10.35 19.02 8.27
CA THR A 73 10.42 17.60 8.60
C THR A 73 11.64 17.31 9.46
N ASN A 74 11.52 16.37 10.38
CA ASN A 74 12.63 15.89 11.18
C ASN A 74 12.52 14.39 11.43
N ARG A 75 13.68 13.74 11.59
CA ARG A 75 13.80 12.35 12.06
C ARG A 75 14.53 12.37 13.39
N PHE A 76 14.01 11.64 14.34
CA PHE A 76 14.60 11.58 15.69
C PHE A 76 15.38 10.27 15.81
N THR A 77 16.67 10.39 16.12
CA THR A 77 17.60 9.26 16.21
C THR A 77 17.75 8.72 17.62
N GLU A 78 17.28 9.46 18.62
CA GLU A 78 17.42 9.17 20.04
C GLU A 78 16.07 8.81 20.63
N GLN A 79 16.00 7.81 21.48
CA GLN A 79 14.80 7.46 22.22
C GLN A 79 14.57 8.41 23.40
N GLY A 80 13.32 8.64 23.73
CA GLY A 80 12.88 9.47 24.85
C GLY A 80 12.02 10.66 24.43
N GLU A 81 11.68 11.49 25.41
CA GLU A 81 10.90 12.69 25.15
C GLU A 81 11.78 13.78 24.54
N ILE A 82 11.37 14.27 23.37
CA ILE A 82 12.01 15.36 22.64
C ILE A 82 11.05 16.53 22.56
N THR A 83 11.51 17.71 22.89
CA THR A 83 10.74 18.95 22.72
C THR A 83 11.17 19.67 21.45
N MET A 84 10.24 19.82 20.52
CA MET A 84 10.39 20.71 19.38
C MET A 84 9.62 22.00 19.65
N LYS A 85 10.28 23.15 19.52
CA LYS A 85 9.66 24.45 19.72
C LYS A 85 9.90 25.34 18.51
N PHE A 86 8.83 25.88 17.97
CA PHE A 86 8.86 26.84 16.89
C PHE A 86 8.51 28.23 17.46
N LYS A 87 9.32 29.22 17.18
CA LYS A 87 9.21 30.53 17.80
C LYS A 87 9.23 31.67 16.79
N THR A 88 8.23 32.55 16.89
CA THR A 88 8.20 33.82 16.15
C THR A 88 7.96 34.97 17.10
N GLY A 89 8.92 35.88 17.22
CA GLY A 89 8.89 36.95 18.21
C GLY A 89 8.80 36.42 19.63
N ALA A 90 7.74 36.78 20.37
CA ALA A 90 7.46 36.28 21.72
C ALA A 90 6.56 35.06 21.75
N THR A 91 6.01 34.63 20.62
CA THR A 91 5.09 33.51 20.54
C THR A 91 5.84 32.22 20.30
N GLU A 92 5.52 31.19 21.07
CA GLU A 92 6.12 29.87 20.99
C GLU A 92 5.04 28.82 20.72
N TYR A 93 5.39 27.85 19.85
CA TYR A 93 4.57 26.67 19.49
C TYR A 93 5.35 25.43 19.88
N PRO A 94 5.16 24.89 21.10
CA PRO A 94 5.83 23.69 21.54
C PRO A 94 5.13 22.45 21.03
N PHE A 95 5.92 21.41 20.69
CA PHE A 95 5.48 20.07 20.36
C PHE A 95 6.33 19.09 21.16
N TYR A 96 5.70 18.06 21.69
CA TYR A 96 6.38 16.99 22.42
C TYR A 96 6.32 15.72 21.58
N ILE A 97 7.46 15.08 21.43
CA ILE A 97 7.60 13.85 20.68
C ILE A 97 8.17 12.79 21.63
N ASP A 98 7.40 11.76 21.93
CA ASP A 98 7.88 10.58 22.63
C ASP A 98 8.46 9.61 21.60
N VAL A 99 9.78 9.57 21.49
CA VAL A 99 10.46 8.67 20.55
C VAL A 99 10.64 7.32 21.21
N THR A 100 9.94 6.35 20.68
CA THR A 100 9.98 4.94 21.12
C THR A 100 10.89 4.12 20.22
N GLU A 101 11.20 2.89 20.64
CA GLU A 101 11.89 1.94 19.79
C GLU A 101 11.09 1.72 18.49
N SER A 102 11.74 1.94 17.38
CA SER A 102 11.08 1.92 16.07
C SER A 102 11.08 0.54 15.43
N GLY A 103 10.01 0.21 14.70
CA GLY A 103 10.03 -0.83 13.69
C GLY A 103 10.74 -0.42 12.38
N ILE A 104 11.08 0.86 12.19
CA ILE A 104 11.84 1.34 11.01
C ILE A 104 13.25 1.73 11.48
N ASP A 105 14.12 0.76 11.53
CA ASP A 105 15.54 0.98 11.71
C ASP A 105 16.19 1.22 10.34
N LEU A 106 16.67 2.46 10.10
CA LEU A 106 17.46 2.75 8.89
C LEU A 106 18.88 2.19 8.96
N GLN A 107 19.18 1.39 9.96
CA GLN A 107 20.40 0.59 10.01
C GLN A 107 20.11 -0.77 9.38
N GLU A 108 21.14 -1.34 8.79
CA GLU A 108 21.09 -2.71 8.28
C GLU A 108 20.53 -3.66 9.33
N THR A 109 19.59 -4.50 8.93
CA THR A 109 19.03 -5.54 9.78
C THR A 109 20.15 -6.50 10.20
N THR A 110 20.40 -6.62 11.51
CA THR A 110 21.46 -7.48 12.06
C THR A 110 20.91 -8.75 12.70
N ALA A 111 19.63 -8.77 13.05
CA ALA A 111 19.00 -9.94 13.68
C ALA A 111 18.99 -11.14 12.72
N GLY A 112 19.64 -12.21 13.11
CA GLY A 112 19.76 -13.42 12.31
C GLY A 112 20.83 -13.38 11.21
N LEU A 113 21.62 -12.30 11.11
CA LEU A 113 22.72 -12.19 10.14
C LEU A 113 23.82 -13.23 10.44
N VAL A 114 24.12 -14.09 9.46
CA VAL A 114 25.12 -15.16 9.56
C VAL A 114 26.32 -14.96 8.65
N LEU A 115 26.15 -14.14 7.60
CA LEU A 115 27.23 -13.79 6.68
C LEU A 115 26.99 -12.39 6.13
N LYS A 116 28.08 -11.60 6.09
CA LYS A 116 28.11 -10.30 5.41
C LYS A 116 29.43 -10.13 4.67
N LEU A 117 29.34 -9.96 3.37
CA LEU A 117 30.46 -9.57 2.52
C LEU A 117 30.17 -8.22 1.90
N SER A 118 31.07 -7.26 2.02
CA SER A 118 30.96 -5.93 1.41
C SER A 118 32.21 -5.64 0.60
N ALA A 119 32.02 -5.09 -0.58
CA ALA A 119 33.09 -4.64 -1.47
C ALA A 119 33.53 -3.19 -1.21
N ALA A 120 32.77 -2.45 -0.39
CA ALA A 120 33.03 -1.05 -0.14
C ALA A 120 34.43 -0.80 0.46
N GLY A 121 35.18 0.12 -0.13
CA GLY A 121 36.52 0.50 0.29
C GLY A 121 37.62 -0.50 -0.08
N ARG A 122 37.30 -1.57 -0.78
CA ARG A 122 38.28 -2.58 -1.21
C ARG A 122 39.11 -2.11 -2.43
N SER A 123 40.33 -2.57 -2.49
CA SER A 123 41.28 -2.19 -3.56
C SER A 123 42.15 -3.36 -4.03
N ASN A 124 42.42 -3.40 -5.33
CA ASN A 124 43.37 -4.37 -5.92
C ASN A 124 44.82 -4.23 -5.42
N SER A 125 45.13 -3.08 -4.79
CA SER A 125 46.45 -2.82 -4.21
C SER A 125 46.60 -3.27 -2.76
N GLU A 126 45.59 -3.90 -2.18
CA GLU A 126 45.68 -4.50 -0.85
C GLU A 126 46.74 -5.60 -0.79
N SER A 127 47.27 -5.88 0.41
CA SER A 127 48.28 -6.94 0.58
C SER A 127 47.76 -8.33 0.23
N ASP A 128 46.46 -8.55 0.37
CA ASP A 128 45.77 -9.77 -0.06
C ASP A 128 44.39 -9.40 -0.66
N PRO A 129 44.38 -9.01 -1.94
CA PRO A 129 43.13 -8.64 -2.60
C PRO A 129 42.19 -9.84 -2.79
N GLY A 130 42.68 -11.08 -2.70
CA GLY A 130 41.89 -12.30 -2.76
C GLY A 130 41.26 -12.73 -1.45
N ALA A 131 41.44 -12.00 -0.35
CA ALA A 131 40.80 -12.29 0.91
C ALA A 131 39.44 -11.54 1.03
N TRP A 132 38.34 -12.27 0.99
CA TRP A 132 36.99 -11.75 1.21
C TRP A 132 36.24 -12.70 2.15
N ASP A 133 36.47 -12.53 3.42
CA ASP A 133 36.12 -13.48 4.45
C ASP A 133 35.16 -12.88 5.48
N TYR A 134 34.37 -13.73 6.10
CA TYR A 134 33.52 -13.38 7.23
C TYR A 134 33.57 -14.48 8.29
N GLY A 135 34.29 -14.21 9.39
CA GLY A 135 34.58 -15.22 10.41
C GLY A 135 35.36 -16.40 9.82
N ASP A 136 34.82 -17.59 9.97
CA ASP A 136 35.41 -18.83 9.44
C ASP A 136 34.98 -19.13 7.98
N ILE A 137 34.21 -18.25 7.36
CA ILE A 137 33.74 -18.40 5.98
C ILE A 137 34.72 -17.67 5.06
N HIS A 138 35.39 -18.43 4.22
CA HIS A 138 36.41 -17.93 3.25
C HIS A 138 35.86 -17.97 1.85
N THR A 139 36.18 -16.95 1.05
CA THR A 139 35.87 -16.89 -0.37
C THR A 139 37.07 -17.29 -1.21
N THR A 140 36.89 -18.21 -2.15
CA THR A 140 37.89 -18.63 -3.09
C THR A 140 37.72 -17.90 -4.43
N PHE A 141 38.82 -17.31 -4.92
CA PHE A 141 38.91 -16.60 -6.19
C PHE A 141 39.62 -17.42 -7.24
N SER A 142 39.09 -17.46 -8.46
CA SER A 142 39.66 -18.16 -9.59
C SER A 142 39.56 -17.32 -10.87
N GLY A 143 40.61 -17.29 -11.66
CA GLY A 143 40.65 -16.55 -12.94
C GLY A 143 40.75 -15.03 -12.77
N PHE A 144 41.15 -14.54 -11.60
CA PHE A 144 41.36 -13.12 -11.36
C PHE A 144 42.76 -12.68 -11.81
N ASP A 145 42.74 -11.58 -12.54
CA ASP A 145 43.90 -10.75 -12.80
C ASP A 145 43.61 -9.36 -12.22
N TRP A 146 44.16 -9.10 -11.05
CA TRP A 146 43.90 -7.87 -10.29
C TRP A 146 44.34 -6.58 -11.01
N SER A 147 44.88 -6.67 -12.20
CA SER A 147 45.12 -5.53 -13.10
C SER A 147 43.97 -5.27 -14.09
N SER A 148 43.12 -6.27 -14.35
CA SER A 148 42.04 -6.22 -15.34
C SER A 148 40.65 -6.46 -14.76
N ASN A 149 40.54 -7.11 -13.61
CA ASN A 149 39.32 -7.34 -12.86
C ASN A 149 39.59 -7.22 -11.35
N GLY A 150 38.56 -7.36 -10.52
CA GLY A 150 38.67 -7.26 -9.07
C GLY A 150 37.97 -6.00 -8.49
N TRP A 151 38.57 -5.44 -7.45
CA TRP A 151 37.95 -4.37 -6.68
C TRP A 151 37.89 -3.03 -7.43
N THR A 152 36.71 -2.40 -7.47
CA THR A 152 36.50 -1.08 -8.07
C THR A 152 36.41 0.05 -7.03
N GLY A 153 36.52 -0.28 -5.74
CA GLY A 153 36.27 0.62 -4.61
C GLY A 153 34.88 0.43 -4.02
N ASP A 154 33.87 0.14 -4.86
CA ASP A 154 32.46 -0.05 -4.43
C ASP A 154 31.95 -1.46 -4.75
N ALA A 155 32.56 -2.16 -5.68
CA ALA A 155 32.15 -3.49 -6.12
C ALA A 155 33.33 -4.42 -6.32
N LEU A 156 33.08 -5.71 -6.33
CA LEU A 156 33.93 -6.73 -6.87
C LEU A 156 33.48 -7.04 -8.31
N LYS A 157 34.30 -6.74 -9.28
CA LYS A 157 34.03 -6.99 -10.71
C LYS A 157 34.69 -8.29 -11.20
N LEU A 158 33.85 -9.17 -11.71
CA LEU A 158 34.23 -10.43 -12.36
C LEU A 158 34.08 -10.26 -13.88
N THR A 159 35.12 -10.57 -14.64
CA THR A 159 35.10 -10.53 -16.10
C THR A 159 35.91 -11.69 -16.66
N GLY A 160 35.65 -12.05 -17.93
CA GLY A 160 36.50 -12.98 -18.67
C GLY A 160 36.61 -14.40 -18.11
N GLY A 161 35.56 -14.89 -17.48
CA GLY A 161 35.49 -16.21 -16.87
C GLY A 161 36.05 -16.28 -15.44
N ALA A 162 36.27 -15.13 -14.78
CA ALA A 162 36.58 -15.09 -13.36
C ALA A 162 35.43 -15.68 -12.55
N LYS A 163 35.75 -16.35 -11.47
CA LYS A 163 34.79 -17.06 -10.60
C LYS A 163 35.11 -16.83 -9.13
N ILE A 164 34.06 -16.79 -8.33
CA ILE A 164 34.22 -16.86 -6.88
C ILE A 164 33.35 -17.99 -6.30
N GLU A 165 33.83 -18.58 -5.24
CA GLU A 165 33.09 -19.56 -4.45
C GLU A 165 33.15 -19.14 -2.99
N ILE A 166 31.96 -18.82 -2.42
CA ILE A 166 31.79 -18.49 -1.01
C ILE A 166 31.70 -19.82 -0.27
N GLY A 167 32.61 -20.06 0.69
CA GLY A 167 32.70 -21.30 1.45
C GLY A 167 31.56 -21.50 2.45
N TYR A 168 30.32 -21.30 1.98
CA TYR A 168 29.09 -21.45 2.76
C TYR A 168 28.10 -22.31 1.99
N ARG A 169 27.57 -23.34 2.65
CA ARG A 169 26.62 -24.32 2.09
C ARG A 169 25.24 -24.08 2.71
N PRO A 170 24.41 -23.19 2.13
CA PRO A 170 23.15 -22.75 2.74
C PRO A 170 22.15 -23.89 2.98
N PHE A 171 22.19 -24.94 2.16
CA PHE A 171 21.23 -26.04 2.19
C PHE A 171 21.83 -27.37 2.70
N SER A 172 22.87 -27.27 3.55
CA SER A 172 23.36 -28.40 4.36
C SER A 172 22.36 -28.79 5.47
N THR A 173 21.47 -27.90 5.81
CA THR A 173 20.32 -28.12 6.68
C THR A 173 19.05 -27.66 5.96
N ASP A 174 17.89 -28.12 6.38
CA ASP A 174 16.62 -27.71 5.77
C ASP A 174 16.24 -26.28 6.19
N ALA A 175 16.55 -25.30 5.36
CA ALA A 175 16.22 -23.90 5.58
C ALA A 175 14.71 -23.62 5.58
N THR A 176 13.88 -24.51 5.01
CA THR A 176 12.42 -24.34 5.01
C THR A 176 11.77 -24.47 6.37
N THR A 177 12.46 -25.09 7.34
CA THR A 177 11.96 -25.25 8.71
C THR A 177 12.29 -24.07 9.62
N THR A 178 13.41 -23.38 9.37
CA THR A 178 13.90 -22.28 10.19
C THR A 178 13.71 -20.91 9.53
N GLY A 179 13.49 -20.90 8.22
CA GLY A 179 13.55 -19.71 7.39
C GLY A 179 14.98 -19.29 7.06
N ALA A 180 15.16 -18.65 5.93
CA ALA A 180 16.42 -18.01 5.52
C ALA A 180 16.18 -16.90 4.51
N THR A 181 17.11 -15.96 4.45
CA THR A 181 17.17 -14.90 3.45
C THR A 181 18.58 -14.81 2.88
N TYR A 182 18.66 -14.70 1.56
CA TYR A 182 19.90 -14.56 0.80
C TYR A 182 19.79 -13.27 -0.02
N GLU A 183 20.46 -12.21 0.41
CA GLU A 183 20.46 -10.90 -0.25
C GLU A 183 21.77 -10.69 -1.00
N MET A 184 21.68 -10.05 -2.15
CA MET A 184 22.84 -9.58 -2.88
C MET A 184 22.54 -8.34 -3.70
N GLU A 185 23.53 -7.47 -3.81
CA GLU A 185 23.51 -6.34 -4.72
C GLU A 185 24.43 -6.67 -5.90
N ILE A 186 23.85 -6.83 -7.09
CA ILE A 186 24.51 -7.37 -8.27
C ILE A 186 24.16 -6.55 -9.51
N LEU A 187 25.19 -6.32 -10.36
CA LEU A 187 25.03 -5.78 -11.71
C LEU A 187 25.55 -6.80 -12.71
N CYS A 188 24.76 -7.06 -13.73
CA CYS A 188 25.15 -7.92 -14.86
C CYS A 188 25.19 -7.10 -16.13
N SER A 189 26.33 -7.04 -16.80
CA SER A 189 26.54 -6.27 -18.02
C SER A 189 27.31 -7.05 -19.07
N SER A 190 27.45 -6.51 -20.27
CA SER A 190 28.19 -7.14 -21.38
C SER A 190 27.73 -8.58 -21.68
N VAL A 191 26.43 -8.82 -21.65
CA VAL A 191 25.83 -10.16 -21.76
C VAL A 191 26.09 -10.77 -23.15
N THR A 192 26.71 -11.95 -23.18
CA THR A 192 26.96 -12.73 -24.41
C THR A 192 26.03 -13.92 -24.55
N ASP A 193 25.44 -14.40 -23.44
CA ASP A 193 24.43 -15.46 -23.40
C ASP A 193 23.36 -15.11 -22.38
N ARG A 194 22.12 -14.93 -22.82
CA ARG A 194 20.97 -14.58 -22.01
C ARG A 194 20.48 -15.67 -21.04
N GLN A 195 20.94 -16.91 -21.25
CA GLN A 195 20.69 -18.06 -20.37
C GLN A 195 21.90 -18.43 -19.51
N GLY A 196 22.98 -17.66 -19.63
CA GLY A 196 24.20 -17.91 -18.91
C GLY A 196 24.06 -17.77 -17.41
N VAL A 197 24.52 -18.74 -16.66
CA VAL A 197 24.45 -18.73 -15.18
C VAL A 197 25.49 -17.77 -14.62
N ILE A 198 25.05 -16.85 -13.78
CA ILE A 198 25.91 -15.87 -13.09
C ILE A 198 26.02 -16.13 -11.59
N LEU A 199 24.98 -16.73 -10.98
CA LEU A 199 24.97 -17.17 -9.59
C LEU A 199 24.35 -18.56 -9.50
N ASP A 200 24.97 -19.44 -8.75
CA ASP A 200 24.49 -20.81 -8.60
C ASP A 200 24.67 -21.35 -7.18
N CYS A 201 23.60 -21.90 -6.63
CA CYS A 201 23.56 -22.68 -5.41
C CYS A 201 22.58 -23.86 -5.57
N MET A 202 22.52 -24.44 -6.77
CA MET A 202 21.67 -25.59 -7.07
C MET A 202 22.44 -26.91 -6.89
N ALA A 203 21.82 -27.88 -6.23
CA ALA A 203 22.23 -29.27 -6.28
C ALA A 203 21.05 -30.11 -6.81
N GLY A 204 21.20 -30.64 -8.02
CA GLY A 204 20.07 -31.14 -8.77
C GLY A 204 19.07 -30.02 -9.05
N ASP A 205 17.82 -30.24 -8.59
CA ASP A 205 16.72 -29.26 -8.77
C ASP A 205 16.41 -28.45 -7.50
N ILE A 206 17.26 -28.48 -6.48
CA ILE A 206 16.98 -27.84 -5.19
C ILE A 206 17.97 -26.70 -4.93
N GLY A 207 17.49 -25.51 -4.64
CA GLY A 207 18.32 -24.36 -4.33
C GLY A 207 17.84 -23.07 -4.99
N PHE A 208 18.78 -22.14 -5.22
CA PHE A 208 18.53 -20.92 -5.98
C PHE A 208 19.60 -20.69 -7.06
N GLN A 209 19.23 -19.97 -8.10
CA GLN A 209 20.09 -19.67 -9.23
C GLN A 209 19.70 -18.32 -9.87
N MET A 210 20.69 -17.62 -10.42
CA MET A 210 20.47 -16.53 -11.36
C MET A 210 21.20 -16.79 -12.68
N THR A 211 20.48 -16.56 -13.76
CA THR A 211 21.05 -16.36 -15.08
C THR A 211 21.18 -14.86 -15.36
N THR A 212 21.63 -14.48 -16.54
CA THR A 212 21.71 -13.07 -16.96
C THR A 212 20.34 -12.38 -17.11
N GLU A 213 19.22 -13.12 -17.10
CA GLU A 213 17.86 -12.58 -17.28
C GLU A 213 16.82 -13.13 -16.30
N GLN A 214 17.15 -14.10 -15.47
CA GLN A 214 16.20 -14.77 -14.60
C GLN A 214 16.82 -15.15 -13.25
N ALA A 215 16.05 -14.96 -12.19
CA ALA A 215 16.31 -15.54 -10.87
C ALA A 215 15.25 -16.60 -10.56
N LEU A 216 15.64 -17.68 -9.90
CA LEU A 216 14.72 -18.72 -9.45
C LEU A 216 15.17 -19.32 -8.10
N MET A 217 14.18 -19.80 -7.32
CA MET A 217 14.38 -20.66 -6.16
C MET A 217 13.40 -21.82 -6.23
N ARG A 218 13.90 -23.04 -5.94
CA ARG A 218 13.09 -24.25 -6.04
C ARG A 218 13.36 -25.18 -4.85
N VAL A 219 12.27 -25.75 -4.32
CA VAL A 219 12.29 -26.78 -3.26
C VAL A 219 12.17 -28.18 -3.87
N SER A 220 12.46 -29.21 -3.06
CA SER A 220 12.17 -30.60 -3.41
C SER A 220 10.67 -30.75 -3.70
N GLY A 221 10.30 -31.57 -4.66
CA GLY A 221 8.90 -31.69 -5.10
C GLY A 221 8.57 -30.77 -6.28
N GLY A 222 9.43 -29.80 -6.63
CA GLY A 222 9.35 -29.02 -7.84
C GLY A 222 8.63 -27.69 -7.72
N THR A 223 8.14 -27.31 -6.53
CA THR A 223 7.59 -25.96 -6.32
C THR A 223 8.70 -24.93 -6.50
N GLU A 224 8.47 -23.96 -7.38
CA GLU A 224 9.41 -22.95 -7.82
C GLU A 224 8.80 -21.56 -7.82
N VAL A 225 9.59 -20.57 -7.40
CA VAL A 225 9.36 -19.17 -7.67
C VAL A 225 10.45 -18.65 -8.59
N SER A 226 10.06 -17.86 -9.59
CA SER A 226 11.02 -17.24 -10.52
C SER A 226 10.56 -15.86 -10.94
N THR A 227 11.54 -15.02 -11.32
CA THR A 227 11.29 -13.71 -11.91
C THR A 227 12.32 -13.43 -13.00
N LYS A 228 11.93 -12.64 -14.01
CA LYS A 228 12.84 -12.15 -15.05
C LYS A 228 13.24 -10.72 -14.75
N PHE A 229 14.41 -10.33 -15.18
CA PHE A 229 14.94 -8.96 -15.07
C PHE A 229 15.75 -8.59 -16.32
N ALA A 230 15.98 -7.29 -16.51
CA ALA A 230 16.84 -6.79 -17.58
C ALA A 230 18.31 -6.79 -17.12
N SER A 231 19.23 -7.10 -18.04
CA SER A 231 20.67 -6.86 -17.86
C SER A 231 20.98 -5.35 -17.86
N ASP A 232 22.19 -5.01 -17.43
CA ASP A 232 22.69 -3.63 -17.33
C ASP A 232 22.00 -2.77 -16.25
N MET A 233 21.36 -3.42 -15.27
CA MET A 233 20.76 -2.78 -14.10
C MET A 233 21.44 -3.27 -12.82
N ASN A 234 21.69 -2.34 -11.89
CA ASN A 234 22.11 -2.70 -10.54
C ASN A 234 20.87 -3.16 -9.75
N LEU A 235 20.87 -4.43 -9.38
CA LEU A 235 19.74 -5.08 -8.72
C LEU A 235 20.12 -5.46 -7.29
N LYS A 236 19.28 -5.11 -6.33
CA LYS A 236 19.26 -5.81 -5.05
C LYS A 236 18.27 -6.97 -5.15
N MET A 237 18.81 -8.17 -5.19
CA MET A 237 18.04 -9.41 -5.23
C MET A 237 18.00 -10.05 -3.85
N ALA A 238 16.81 -10.49 -3.42
CA ALA A 238 16.68 -11.33 -2.23
C ALA A 238 15.86 -12.59 -2.53
N PHE A 239 16.38 -13.72 -2.06
CA PHE A 239 15.72 -15.02 -2.05
C PHE A 239 15.31 -15.31 -0.61
N ILE A 240 14.01 -15.43 -0.36
CA ILE A 240 13.47 -15.67 0.99
C ILE A 240 12.70 -16.97 1.01
N VAL A 241 12.97 -17.75 2.04
CA VAL A 241 12.22 -18.97 2.35
C VAL A 241 11.79 -18.92 3.81
N GLY A 242 10.56 -19.33 4.11
CA GLY A 242 10.12 -19.43 5.49
C GLY A 242 8.61 -19.31 5.66
N ALA A 243 8.19 -19.32 6.92
CA ALA A 243 6.79 -19.13 7.27
C ALA A 243 6.50 -17.66 7.53
N LYS A 244 5.58 -17.10 6.75
CA LYS A 244 5.02 -15.76 6.96
C LYS A 244 3.50 -15.87 7.08
N ALA A 245 2.92 -15.26 8.09
CA ALA A 245 1.47 -15.28 8.33
C ALA A 245 0.86 -16.70 8.26
N GLY A 246 1.55 -17.70 8.81
CA GLY A 246 1.11 -19.10 8.82
C GLY A 246 1.25 -19.85 7.49
N LYS A 247 1.73 -19.19 6.42
CA LYS A 247 2.00 -19.81 5.12
C LYS A 247 3.49 -20.08 4.94
N ARG A 248 3.83 -21.22 4.32
CA ARG A 248 5.20 -21.56 3.93
C ARG A 248 5.45 -21.01 2.54
N LEU A 249 6.31 -19.99 2.43
CA LEU A 249 6.51 -19.23 1.19
C LEU A 249 7.95 -19.32 0.69
N LEU A 250 8.10 -19.45 -0.63
CA LEU A 250 9.28 -19.01 -1.36
C LEU A 250 8.98 -17.64 -1.96
N GLU A 251 9.85 -16.67 -1.73
CA GLU A 251 9.65 -15.30 -2.20
C GLU A 251 10.90 -14.77 -2.88
N LEU A 252 10.71 -13.95 -3.90
CA LEU A 252 11.77 -13.19 -4.57
C LEU A 252 11.48 -11.70 -4.44
N TYR A 253 12.49 -10.96 -4.03
CA TYR A 253 12.45 -9.50 -3.97
C TYR A 253 13.50 -8.92 -4.92
N VAL A 254 13.12 -7.87 -5.62
CA VAL A 254 14.01 -7.08 -6.47
C VAL A 254 13.85 -5.62 -6.06
N ASN A 255 14.95 -5.00 -5.67
CA ASN A 255 14.97 -3.60 -5.24
C ASN A 255 13.92 -3.28 -4.15
N GLY A 256 13.81 -4.18 -3.15
CA GLY A 256 12.88 -4.05 -2.04
C GLY A 256 11.42 -4.36 -2.37
N ILE A 257 11.10 -4.77 -3.62
CA ILE A 257 9.74 -5.11 -4.07
C ILE A 257 9.64 -6.62 -4.21
N ARG A 258 8.58 -7.21 -3.66
CA ARG A 258 8.27 -8.63 -3.83
C ARG A 258 7.78 -8.91 -5.24
N CYS A 259 8.63 -9.55 -6.05
CA CYS A 259 8.36 -9.85 -7.46
C CYS A 259 7.75 -11.22 -7.70
N GLY A 260 7.83 -12.12 -6.73
CA GLY A 260 7.25 -13.45 -6.81
C GLY A 260 7.07 -14.06 -5.44
N ALA A 261 5.99 -14.82 -5.28
CA ALA A 261 5.74 -15.63 -4.09
C ALA A 261 4.99 -16.90 -4.48
N VAL A 262 5.38 -18.02 -3.90
CA VAL A 262 4.68 -19.30 -4.07
C VAL A 262 4.64 -20.05 -2.75
N GLN A 263 3.49 -20.62 -2.44
CA GLN A 263 3.34 -21.49 -1.27
C GLN A 263 3.85 -22.90 -1.60
N TYR A 264 4.69 -23.46 -0.73
CA TYR A 264 5.19 -24.82 -0.87
C TYR A 264 4.59 -25.75 0.22
N GLY A 265 4.56 -27.05 -0.12
CA GLY A 265 3.94 -28.07 0.72
C GLY A 265 4.76 -28.43 1.97
N ALA A 266 4.10 -29.03 2.98
CA ALA A 266 4.74 -29.41 4.24
C ALA A 266 5.86 -30.46 4.09
N THR A 267 5.85 -31.22 2.99
CA THR A 267 6.85 -32.27 2.69
C THR A 267 7.95 -31.79 1.73
N GLU A 268 7.85 -30.56 1.23
CA GLU A 268 8.85 -29.94 0.36
C GLU A 268 9.91 -29.22 1.20
N GLY A 269 11.15 -29.20 0.73
CA GLY A 269 12.24 -28.59 1.49
C GLY A 269 13.46 -28.22 0.61
N LEU A 270 14.40 -27.51 1.23
CA LEU A 270 15.64 -27.05 0.60
C LEU A 270 16.87 -27.89 1.00
N LEU A 271 16.70 -28.96 1.76
CA LEU A 271 17.82 -29.82 2.11
C LEU A 271 18.40 -30.47 0.84
N GLN A 272 19.68 -30.24 0.58
CA GLN A 272 20.42 -30.86 -0.53
C GLN A 272 21.14 -32.13 -0.05
N ALA A 273 21.03 -33.23 -0.81
CA ALA A 273 21.71 -34.49 -0.48
C ALA A 273 23.25 -34.33 -0.54
N GLU A 274 23.73 -33.56 -1.49
CA GLU A 274 25.14 -33.15 -1.64
C GLU A 274 25.19 -31.60 -1.63
N PRO A 275 25.29 -30.96 -0.47
CA PRO A 275 25.23 -29.51 -0.37
C PRO A 275 26.37 -28.83 -1.08
N VAL A 276 26.06 -27.82 -1.89
CA VAL A 276 27.02 -27.02 -2.65
C VAL A 276 27.24 -25.65 -2.01
N ASN A 277 28.40 -25.07 -2.26
CA ASN A 277 28.72 -23.68 -1.94
C ASN A 277 28.01 -22.73 -2.90
N ILE A 278 27.92 -21.46 -2.51
CA ILE A 278 27.41 -20.39 -3.38
C ILE A 278 28.53 -20.01 -4.35
N ARG A 279 28.23 -20.00 -5.65
CA ARG A 279 29.21 -19.75 -6.71
C ARG A 279 28.74 -18.64 -7.64
N LEU A 280 29.65 -17.77 -8.05
CA LEU A 280 29.40 -16.75 -9.06
C LEU A 280 30.35 -16.90 -10.22
N PHE A 281 29.86 -16.58 -11.42
CA PHE A 281 30.53 -16.82 -12.69
C PHE A 281 30.46 -15.59 -13.59
N SER A 282 31.49 -15.37 -14.39
CA SER A 282 31.52 -14.35 -15.44
C SER A 282 31.88 -14.93 -16.82
N ASP A 283 31.46 -16.17 -17.08
CA ASP A 283 31.71 -16.82 -18.39
C ASP A 283 30.87 -16.20 -19.50
N THR A 284 29.69 -15.68 -19.20
CA THR A 284 28.68 -15.20 -20.17
C THR A 284 28.31 -13.73 -20.01
N ALA A 285 28.79 -13.07 -18.97
CA ALA A 285 28.59 -11.67 -18.70
C ALA A 285 29.65 -11.13 -17.75
N ASP A 286 29.86 -9.83 -17.75
CA ASP A 286 30.53 -9.15 -16.65
C ASP A 286 29.58 -9.08 -15.44
N VAL A 287 30.09 -9.39 -14.26
CA VAL A 287 29.29 -9.38 -13.01
C VAL A 287 29.99 -8.51 -11.99
N GLU A 288 29.24 -7.56 -11.42
CA GLU A 288 29.70 -6.75 -10.29
C GLU A 288 28.85 -7.06 -9.06
N ILE A 289 29.51 -7.27 -7.91
CA ILE A 289 28.85 -7.51 -6.63
C ILE A 289 29.30 -6.46 -5.63
N ARG A 290 28.34 -5.79 -4.98
CA ARG A 290 28.61 -4.78 -3.95
C ARG A 290 28.49 -5.35 -2.56
N ASN A 291 27.36 -5.99 -2.26
CA ASN A 291 27.05 -6.58 -0.97
C ASN A 291 26.47 -7.98 -1.12
N PHE A 292 26.76 -8.84 -0.15
CA PHE A 292 26.17 -10.16 -0.04
C PHE A 292 25.88 -10.44 1.44
N ARG A 293 24.63 -10.77 1.78
CA ARG A 293 24.20 -11.08 3.13
C ARG A 293 23.39 -12.37 3.19
N ILE A 294 23.53 -13.09 4.29
CA ILE A 294 22.70 -14.26 4.58
C ILE A 294 22.16 -14.12 6.00
N TYR A 295 20.85 -14.38 6.13
CA TYR A 295 20.16 -14.46 7.40
C TYR A 295 19.63 -15.88 7.63
N ASN A 296 19.67 -16.36 8.88
CA ASN A 296 19.12 -17.66 9.26
C ASN A 296 17.62 -17.62 9.60
N ARG A 297 16.92 -16.65 9.06
CA ARG A 297 15.47 -16.45 9.15
C ARG A 297 14.93 -15.78 7.89
N ALA A 298 13.63 -15.90 7.67
CA ALA A 298 12.97 -15.06 6.68
C ALA A 298 12.92 -13.62 7.20
N LEU A 299 13.38 -12.66 6.38
CA LEU A 299 13.17 -11.25 6.63
C LEU A 299 11.72 -10.89 6.34
N THR A 300 11.19 -9.92 7.06
CA THR A 300 9.89 -9.31 6.77
C THR A 300 10.01 -8.39 5.56
N ASP A 301 8.86 -8.02 4.97
CA ASP A 301 8.83 -7.09 3.85
C ASP A 301 9.44 -5.72 4.23
N ASP A 302 9.22 -5.27 5.47
CA ASP A 302 9.78 -4.03 5.98
C ASP A 302 11.30 -4.12 6.21
N GLU A 303 11.80 -5.25 6.66
CA GLU A 303 13.25 -5.46 6.81
C GLU A 303 13.96 -5.52 5.46
N GLU A 304 13.35 -6.14 4.44
CA GLU A 304 13.85 -6.14 3.07
C GLU A 304 13.88 -4.73 2.47
N LEU A 305 12.78 -4.00 2.64
CA LEU A 305 12.69 -2.61 2.20
C LEU A 305 13.72 -1.74 2.94
N ASN A 306 13.85 -1.92 4.25
CA ASN A 306 14.82 -1.22 5.07
C ASN A 306 16.27 -1.49 4.62
N ASN A 307 16.62 -2.75 4.41
CA ASN A 307 17.95 -3.11 3.92
C ASN A 307 18.23 -2.54 2.52
N TYR A 308 17.22 -2.55 1.65
CA TYR A 308 17.32 -1.89 0.34
C TYR A 308 17.55 -0.38 0.46
N MET A 309 16.84 0.29 1.37
CA MET A 309 17.01 1.72 1.62
C MET A 309 18.40 2.05 2.19
N VAL A 310 18.89 1.24 3.12
CA VAL A 310 20.24 1.39 3.70
C VAL A 310 21.31 1.25 2.62
N ASP A 311 21.21 0.24 1.77
CA ASP A 311 22.18 0.04 0.68
C ASP A 311 22.17 1.20 -0.31
N ARG A 312 21.01 1.79 -0.58
CA ARG A 312 20.86 2.96 -1.45
C ARG A 312 21.44 4.24 -0.86
N THR A 313 21.41 4.42 0.45
CA THR A 313 22.01 5.61 1.08
C THR A 313 23.52 5.59 1.05
N THR A 314 24.11 4.40 0.87
CA THR A 314 25.56 4.21 0.78
C THR A 314 26.09 4.21 -0.66
N SER A 315 25.23 4.05 -1.67
CA SER A 315 25.56 4.15 -3.07
C SER A 315 24.94 5.39 -3.70
N ASP A 316 25.73 6.39 -4.08
CA ASP A 316 25.30 7.63 -4.74
C ASP A 316 24.65 7.40 -6.14
N GLU A 317 24.65 6.19 -6.65
CA GLU A 317 23.98 5.80 -7.87
C GLU A 317 22.64 5.10 -7.60
N MET A 318 21.68 5.87 -7.14
CA MET A 318 20.33 5.62 -7.58
C MET A 318 20.28 5.93 -9.07
N VAL A 319 20.33 4.94 -9.92
CA VAL A 319 19.75 5.07 -11.25
C VAL A 319 18.27 5.31 -10.98
N LEU A 320 17.91 6.57 -10.93
CA LEU A 320 16.54 6.99 -11.08
C LEU A 320 16.15 6.43 -12.44
N LEU A 321 15.36 5.35 -12.43
CA LEU A 321 14.60 4.89 -13.61
C LEU A 321 13.68 6.02 -14.10
N PHE A 322 13.62 7.08 -13.32
CA PHE A 322 12.98 8.34 -13.59
C PHE A 322 14.06 9.36 -13.93
N GLU A 323 14.29 9.58 -15.20
CA GLU A 323 14.99 10.80 -15.61
C GLU A 323 14.22 12.00 -15.06
N LYS A 324 14.93 12.95 -14.49
CA LYS A 324 14.42 14.13 -13.77
C LYS A 324 13.43 14.98 -14.58
N ASN A 325 13.26 14.69 -15.85
CA ASN A 325 12.49 15.46 -16.83
C ASN A 325 11.40 14.66 -17.54
N ASP A 326 10.99 13.49 -17.02
CA ASP A 326 10.00 12.63 -17.69
C ASP A 326 8.57 13.17 -17.65
N VAL A 327 8.31 14.21 -16.87
CA VAL A 327 6.98 14.81 -16.74
C VAL A 327 7.02 16.27 -17.17
N THR A 328 6.51 16.54 -18.36
CA THR A 328 6.29 17.91 -18.87
C THR A 328 4.81 18.26 -18.73
N GLY A 329 4.49 19.51 -18.38
CA GLY A 329 3.12 20.00 -18.35
C GLY A 329 2.57 20.25 -19.76
N ASP A 330 1.26 20.47 -19.87
CA ASP A 330 0.52 20.72 -21.12
C ASP A 330 1.14 21.80 -22.05
N ASN A 331 1.95 22.69 -21.51
CA ASN A 331 2.58 23.77 -22.23
C ASN A 331 4.07 23.50 -22.53
N GLY A 332 4.53 22.26 -22.40
CA GLY A 332 5.95 21.94 -22.53
C GLY A 332 6.81 22.49 -21.38
N THR A 333 6.19 22.84 -20.27
CA THR A 333 6.90 23.29 -19.06
C THR A 333 7.28 22.07 -18.24
N ASP A 334 8.54 21.95 -17.93
CA ASP A 334 9.03 20.89 -17.05
C ASP A 334 8.34 20.95 -15.69
N ILE A 335 7.83 19.80 -15.21
CA ILE A 335 7.26 19.70 -13.88
C ILE A 335 8.40 19.40 -12.92
N ASP A 336 8.57 20.26 -11.94
CA ASP A 336 9.54 20.07 -10.87
C ASP A 336 8.99 19.06 -9.85
N ILE A 337 9.31 17.78 -10.07
CA ILE A 337 8.87 16.65 -9.25
C ILE A 337 9.37 16.80 -7.81
N ASP A 338 10.60 17.26 -7.61
CA ASP A 338 11.16 17.44 -6.27
C ASP A 338 10.40 18.53 -5.50
N LYS A 339 9.99 19.59 -6.20
CA LYS A 339 9.14 20.64 -5.62
C LYS A 339 7.74 20.14 -5.27
N LEU A 340 7.12 19.36 -6.16
CA LEU A 340 5.79 18.78 -5.90
C LEU A 340 5.84 17.79 -4.74
N ARG A 341 6.89 16.97 -4.68
CA ARG A 341 7.12 16.05 -3.57
C ARG A 341 7.35 16.78 -2.25
N ALA A 342 8.14 17.86 -2.26
CA ALA A 342 8.35 18.72 -1.09
C ALA A 342 7.05 19.37 -0.59
N GLN A 343 6.05 19.52 -1.48
CA GLN A 343 4.70 19.98 -1.14
C GLN A 343 3.78 18.83 -0.68
N GLY A 344 4.30 17.62 -0.50
CA GLY A 344 3.52 16.44 -0.13
C GLY A 344 2.59 15.94 -1.23
N LYS A 345 2.91 16.25 -2.50
CA LYS A 345 2.10 15.84 -3.65
C LYS A 345 2.67 14.58 -4.31
N ALA A 346 1.77 13.68 -4.68
CA ALA A 346 2.08 12.60 -5.61
C ALA A 346 1.90 13.07 -7.04
N VAL A 347 2.65 12.49 -7.96
CA VAL A 347 2.50 12.69 -9.40
C VAL A 347 2.45 11.32 -10.07
N MET A 348 1.51 11.15 -10.98
CA MET A 348 1.46 9.97 -11.85
C MET A 348 1.41 10.41 -13.31
N ARG A 349 2.21 9.76 -14.14
CA ARG A 349 2.15 9.87 -15.59
C ARG A 349 1.77 8.53 -16.18
N ILE A 350 0.76 8.53 -17.05
CA ILE A 350 0.33 7.37 -17.83
C ILE A 350 0.80 7.56 -19.25
N VAL A 351 1.53 6.59 -19.80
CA VAL A 351 1.93 6.58 -21.21
C VAL A 351 1.18 5.46 -21.92
N GLY A 352 0.35 5.81 -22.89
CA GLY A 352 -0.47 4.88 -23.66
C GLY A 352 -1.82 5.45 -24.03
N ASP A 353 -2.63 4.68 -24.75
CA ASP A 353 -3.84 5.18 -25.43
C ASP A 353 -5.03 5.38 -24.46
N VAL A 354 -4.88 6.37 -23.58
CA VAL A 354 -5.93 6.81 -22.63
C VAL A 354 -7.14 7.36 -23.40
N ASN A 355 -6.92 8.01 -24.54
CA ASN A 355 -7.99 8.55 -25.38
C ASN A 355 -8.89 7.44 -25.93
N LEU A 356 -8.33 6.30 -26.31
CA LEU A 356 -9.10 5.14 -26.77
C LEU A 356 -9.95 4.55 -25.63
N VAL A 357 -9.39 4.46 -24.43
CA VAL A 357 -10.13 4.02 -23.23
C VAL A 357 -11.32 4.94 -22.96
N ASN A 358 -11.09 6.26 -23.03
CA ASN A 358 -12.13 7.27 -22.81
C ASN A 358 -13.22 7.22 -23.92
N ALA A 359 -12.82 7.10 -25.19
CA ALA A 359 -13.74 7.05 -26.33
C ALA A 359 -14.58 5.77 -26.32
N THR A 360 -13.99 4.64 -25.99
CA THR A 360 -14.69 3.35 -25.90
C THR A 360 -15.71 3.34 -24.76
N ASN A 361 -15.39 4.00 -23.67
CA ASN A 361 -16.25 4.14 -22.48
C ASN A 361 -16.86 2.82 -21.98
N ASN A 362 -16.10 1.74 -22.05
CA ASN A 362 -16.53 0.40 -21.68
C ASN A 362 -15.67 -0.14 -20.54
N LYS A 363 -16.28 -0.44 -19.39
CA LYS A 363 -15.63 -0.96 -18.19
C LYS A 363 -14.86 -2.28 -18.37
N LYS A 364 -15.19 -3.04 -19.42
CA LYS A 364 -14.53 -4.31 -19.75
C LYS A 364 -13.40 -4.13 -20.77
N PHE A 365 -13.33 -2.95 -21.38
CA PHE A 365 -12.28 -2.62 -22.34
C PHE A 365 -11.02 -2.18 -21.59
N GLU A 366 -9.90 -2.80 -21.92
CA GLU A 366 -8.61 -2.61 -21.25
C GLU A 366 -7.53 -2.37 -22.29
N VAL A 367 -6.64 -1.45 -21.99
CA VAL A 367 -5.41 -1.23 -22.74
C VAL A 367 -4.20 -1.38 -21.83
N PRO A 368 -3.06 -1.89 -22.33
CA PRO A 368 -1.80 -1.82 -21.61
C PRO A 368 -1.27 -0.39 -21.68
N VAL A 369 -0.78 0.11 -20.53
CA VAL A 369 -0.16 1.43 -20.40
C VAL A 369 1.08 1.33 -19.54
N ASP A 370 1.98 2.30 -19.68
CA ASP A 370 3.11 2.46 -18.77
C ASP A 370 2.76 3.51 -17.72
N ILE A 371 3.13 3.23 -16.48
CA ILE A 371 2.89 4.09 -15.32
C ILE A 371 4.22 4.56 -14.76
N TYR A 372 4.37 5.86 -14.62
CA TYR A 372 5.45 6.50 -13.87
C TYR A 372 4.83 7.13 -12.64
N PHE A 373 5.20 6.66 -11.46
CA PHE A 373 4.63 7.13 -10.22
C PHE A 373 5.70 7.70 -9.30
N TYR A 374 5.44 8.91 -8.79
CA TYR A 374 6.29 9.66 -7.86
C TYR A 374 5.53 9.85 -6.56
N SER A 375 6.00 9.20 -5.50
CA SER A 375 5.29 9.14 -4.22
C SER A 375 5.54 10.38 -3.35
N PRO A 376 4.53 10.86 -2.62
CA PRO A 376 4.73 11.88 -1.59
C PRO A 376 5.42 11.31 -0.35
N GLN A 377 5.48 9.98 -0.21
CA GLN A 377 6.06 9.30 0.94
C GLN A 377 7.59 9.21 0.87
N GLY A 378 8.16 9.42 -0.31
CA GLY A 378 9.59 9.37 -0.54
C GLY A 378 9.93 8.63 -1.84
N LYS A 379 11.18 8.76 -2.26
CA LYS A 379 11.65 8.16 -3.52
C LYS A 379 11.62 6.62 -3.49
N GLU A 380 11.70 6.03 -2.32
CA GLU A 380 11.61 4.60 -2.08
C GLU A 380 10.26 3.98 -2.50
N TYR A 381 9.21 4.81 -2.55
CA TYR A 381 7.88 4.40 -3.02
C TYR A 381 7.63 4.74 -4.49
N ASP A 382 8.61 5.32 -5.19
CA ASP A 382 8.50 5.57 -6.62
C ASP A 382 8.58 4.26 -7.40
N PHE A 383 7.87 4.17 -8.50
CA PHE A 383 7.99 3.04 -9.42
C PHE A 383 7.70 3.42 -10.87
N VAL A 384 8.28 2.66 -11.79
CA VAL A 384 7.86 2.57 -13.17
C VAL A 384 7.28 1.17 -13.39
N ALA A 385 6.04 1.11 -13.89
CA ALA A 385 5.43 -0.16 -14.27
C ALA A 385 5.00 -0.10 -15.73
N ARG A 386 5.38 -1.11 -16.52
CA ARG A 386 5.01 -1.22 -17.94
C ARG A 386 3.96 -2.31 -18.14
N ASN A 387 3.12 -2.11 -19.15
CA ASN A 387 2.04 -3.05 -19.45
C ASN A 387 1.02 -3.21 -18.31
N VAL A 388 0.76 -2.14 -17.58
CA VAL A 388 -0.32 -2.08 -16.58
C VAL A 388 -1.66 -2.00 -17.30
N GLY A 389 -2.63 -2.79 -16.87
CA GLY A 389 -3.98 -2.73 -17.44
C GLY A 389 -4.71 -1.47 -16.99
N LEU A 390 -5.18 -0.66 -17.95
CA LEU A 390 -5.98 0.53 -17.70
C LEU A 390 -7.43 0.30 -18.19
N ARG A 391 -8.41 0.54 -17.30
CA ARG A 391 -9.84 0.52 -17.64
C ARG A 391 -10.55 1.74 -17.09
N ILE A 392 -11.69 2.11 -17.68
CA ILE A 392 -12.66 3.03 -17.06
C ILE A 392 -13.30 2.37 -15.83
N GLN A 393 -13.50 3.17 -14.78
CA GLN A 393 -14.15 2.75 -13.54
C GLN A 393 -15.38 3.62 -13.26
N GLY A 394 -16.41 3.02 -12.65
CA GLY A 394 -17.63 3.71 -12.23
C GLY A 394 -18.86 3.31 -13.06
N THR A 395 -20.03 3.83 -12.68
CA THR A 395 -21.30 3.64 -13.41
C THR A 395 -21.79 4.99 -13.93
N SER A 396 -22.35 5.84 -13.10
CA SER A 396 -22.77 7.19 -13.48
C SER A 396 -21.58 8.09 -13.84
N SER A 397 -20.45 7.93 -13.14
CA SER A 397 -19.23 8.70 -13.39
C SER A 397 -18.59 8.47 -14.77
N THR A 398 -19.00 7.44 -15.50
CA THR A 398 -18.57 7.25 -16.89
C THR A 398 -19.14 8.29 -17.85
N THR A 399 -20.12 9.06 -17.42
CA THR A 399 -20.69 10.19 -18.20
C THR A 399 -19.98 11.51 -17.96
N TYR A 400 -19.17 11.60 -16.88
CA TYR A 400 -18.48 12.84 -16.53
C TYR A 400 -17.32 13.18 -17.47
N PRO A 401 -16.96 14.45 -17.62
CA PRO A 401 -15.82 14.88 -18.43
C PRO A 401 -14.51 14.26 -17.95
N ARG A 402 -14.27 14.23 -16.64
CA ARG A 402 -13.13 13.53 -16.04
C ARG A 402 -13.55 12.13 -15.62
N LYS A 403 -12.93 11.14 -16.22
CA LYS A 403 -13.22 9.72 -15.96
C LYS A 403 -12.47 9.22 -14.75
N ASN A 404 -13.04 8.25 -14.05
CA ASN A 404 -12.31 7.44 -13.10
C ASN A 404 -11.67 6.25 -13.83
N TYR A 405 -10.52 5.82 -13.35
CA TYR A 405 -9.83 4.68 -13.95
C TYR A 405 -9.54 3.61 -12.89
N ARG A 406 -9.30 2.40 -13.39
CA ARG A 406 -8.81 1.27 -12.62
C ARG A 406 -7.52 0.78 -13.24
N LEU A 407 -6.50 0.60 -12.40
CA LEU A 407 -5.19 0.07 -12.75
C LEU A 407 -5.09 -1.37 -12.27
N TYR A 408 -4.65 -2.25 -13.15
CA TYR A 408 -4.41 -3.66 -12.87
C TYR A 408 -2.91 -3.92 -12.98
N PHE A 409 -2.24 -4.10 -11.86
CA PHE A 409 -0.83 -4.50 -11.79
C PHE A 409 -0.72 -6.03 -11.81
N LEU A 410 -1.33 -6.63 -12.82
CA LEU A 410 -1.37 -8.05 -13.06
C LEU A 410 -0.89 -8.34 -14.47
N ARG A 411 -0.28 -9.51 -14.67
CA ARG A 411 0.17 -9.93 -16.00
C ARG A 411 -1.00 -9.98 -16.99
N LEU A 412 -0.87 -9.28 -18.10
CA LEU A 412 -1.90 -9.21 -19.15
C LEU A 412 -1.65 -10.26 -20.22
N GLU A 413 -1.81 -11.54 -19.90
CA GLU A 413 -1.55 -12.67 -20.82
C GLU A 413 -2.31 -12.55 -22.17
N LYS A 414 -3.52 -12.01 -22.11
CA LYS A 414 -4.37 -11.82 -23.32
C LYS A 414 -3.77 -10.90 -24.39
N TYR A 415 -2.79 -10.09 -24.02
CA TYR A 415 -2.11 -9.17 -24.95
C TYR A 415 -0.72 -9.68 -25.35
N GLY A 416 -0.30 -10.85 -24.85
CA GLY A 416 1.04 -11.36 -25.05
C GLY A 416 2.12 -10.49 -24.40
N THR A 417 1.73 -9.63 -23.44
CA THR A 417 2.62 -8.73 -22.73
C THR A 417 2.86 -9.24 -21.30
N THR A 418 3.97 -8.84 -20.73
CA THR A 418 4.29 -9.10 -19.33
C THR A 418 4.31 -7.79 -18.58
N LEU A 419 3.88 -7.82 -17.32
CA LEU A 419 4.04 -6.69 -16.42
C LEU A 419 5.54 -6.53 -16.11
N GLU A 420 6.08 -5.34 -16.34
CA GLU A 420 7.44 -4.99 -15.98
C GLU A 420 7.39 -3.92 -14.89
N VAL A 421 8.12 -4.10 -13.81
CA VAL A 421 8.25 -3.12 -12.73
C VAL A 421 9.73 -2.81 -12.52
N ASN A 422 10.09 -1.54 -12.64
CA ASN A 422 11.46 -1.05 -12.52
C ASN A 422 12.46 -1.87 -13.37
N GLY A 423 12.05 -2.23 -14.60
CA GLY A 423 12.85 -3.02 -15.52
C GLY A 423 12.82 -4.54 -15.29
N VAL A 424 12.03 -5.02 -14.33
CA VAL A 424 11.93 -6.45 -13.99
C VAL A 424 10.57 -6.99 -14.43
N ASP A 425 10.57 -8.12 -15.14
CA ASP A 425 9.35 -8.81 -15.56
C ASP A 425 8.76 -9.60 -14.38
N VAL A 426 7.58 -9.24 -13.96
CA VAL A 426 6.90 -9.79 -12.78
C VAL A 426 5.51 -10.32 -13.12
N PRO A 427 4.99 -11.34 -12.39
CA PRO A 427 3.63 -11.82 -12.60
C PRO A 427 2.56 -10.83 -12.13
N SER A 428 2.86 -10.08 -11.08
CA SER A 428 2.01 -9.02 -10.53
C SER A 428 2.87 -8.08 -9.69
N LEU A 429 2.39 -6.86 -9.47
CA LEU A 429 2.92 -5.98 -8.45
C LEU A 429 1.92 -5.93 -7.30
N GLU A 430 2.29 -6.46 -6.15
CA GLU A 430 1.62 -6.16 -4.89
C GLU A 430 2.32 -4.98 -4.25
N TYR A 431 1.67 -3.84 -4.28
CA TYR A 431 2.25 -2.56 -3.88
C TYR A 431 1.57 -2.01 -2.64
N SER A 432 2.37 -1.69 -1.63
CA SER A 432 1.97 -0.88 -0.49
C SER A 432 2.20 0.59 -0.84
N PHE A 433 1.13 1.32 -1.17
CA PHE A 433 1.24 2.70 -1.68
C PHE A 433 1.61 3.73 -0.60
N LYS A 434 1.68 3.31 0.64
CA LYS A 434 2.15 4.10 1.79
C LYS A 434 2.48 3.18 2.96
N PRO A 435 3.27 3.65 3.96
CA PRO A 435 3.55 2.88 5.17
C PRO A 435 2.28 2.36 5.85
N GLY A 436 2.30 1.12 6.30
CA GLY A 436 1.19 0.46 6.97
C GLY A 436 0.00 0.06 6.09
N ALA A 437 0.00 0.35 4.79
CA ALA A 437 -1.04 -0.15 3.88
C ALA A 437 -0.74 -1.59 3.46
N ARG A 438 -1.75 -2.46 3.48
CA ARG A 438 -1.61 -3.83 2.99
C ARG A 438 -1.33 -3.80 1.48
N PRO A 439 -0.33 -4.57 0.98
CA PRO A 439 -0.03 -4.64 -0.44
C PRO A 439 -1.21 -5.19 -1.25
N ILE A 440 -1.51 -4.56 -2.36
CA ILE A 440 -2.59 -4.95 -3.29
C ILE A 440 -2.13 -4.74 -4.73
N SER A 441 -2.86 -5.34 -5.68
CA SER A 441 -2.50 -5.30 -7.10
C SER A 441 -3.47 -4.49 -7.96
N ILE A 442 -4.60 -4.03 -7.41
CA ILE A 442 -5.61 -3.28 -8.15
C ILE A 442 -5.91 -1.98 -7.43
N PHE A 443 -5.81 -0.89 -8.17
CA PHE A 443 -6.01 0.47 -7.67
C PHE A 443 -7.03 1.24 -8.47
N CYS A 444 -7.64 2.25 -7.85
CA CYS A 444 -8.47 3.24 -8.53
C CYS A 444 -7.76 4.58 -8.62
N LEU A 445 -7.94 5.25 -9.74
CA LEU A 445 -7.68 6.67 -9.94
C LEU A 445 -9.04 7.36 -9.95
N LYS A 446 -9.40 7.98 -8.81
CA LYS A 446 -10.68 8.65 -8.63
C LYS A 446 -10.55 10.14 -8.93
N ALA A 447 -11.27 10.60 -9.94
CA ALA A 447 -11.34 12.01 -10.29
C ALA A 447 -12.11 12.83 -9.24
N ASP A 448 -12.97 12.16 -8.46
CA ASP A 448 -13.90 12.77 -7.48
C ASP A 448 -14.55 14.02 -8.08
N PHE A 449 -15.15 13.86 -9.27
CA PHE A 449 -15.62 14.98 -10.10
C PHE A 449 -16.67 15.85 -9.41
N SER A 450 -17.52 15.23 -8.58
CA SER A 450 -18.55 15.91 -7.80
C SER A 450 -17.98 16.73 -6.63
N ASP A 451 -16.79 16.38 -6.18
CA ASP A 451 -16.11 17.02 -5.06
C ASP A 451 -14.93 17.88 -5.54
N SER A 452 -15.07 19.21 -5.49
CA SER A 452 -14.01 20.13 -5.91
C SER A 452 -12.74 20.04 -5.06
N SER A 453 -12.84 19.58 -3.81
CA SER A 453 -11.67 19.33 -2.95
C SER A 453 -10.95 18.05 -3.34
N GLY A 454 -11.67 17.06 -3.92
CA GLY A 454 -11.19 15.73 -4.24
C GLY A 454 -10.72 14.96 -3.01
N THR A 455 -11.33 15.20 -1.84
CA THR A 455 -10.92 14.57 -0.57
C THR A 455 -12.10 14.02 0.24
N HIS A 456 -13.34 14.27 -0.16
CA HIS A 456 -14.52 13.83 0.58
C HIS A 456 -14.48 12.33 0.84
N ASN A 457 -14.22 11.53 -0.19
CA ASN A 457 -14.26 10.08 -0.07
C ASN A 457 -13.22 9.55 0.93
N THR A 458 -11.95 9.79 0.68
CA THR A 458 -10.86 9.28 1.54
C THR A 458 -10.82 9.99 2.90
N GLY A 459 -11.13 11.29 2.94
CA GLY A 459 -11.16 12.08 4.17
C GLY A 459 -12.27 11.65 5.12
N ALA A 460 -13.49 11.46 4.60
CA ALA A 460 -14.61 10.99 5.41
C ALA A 460 -14.34 9.60 6.00
N VAL A 461 -13.86 8.66 5.18
CA VAL A 461 -13.52 7.32 5.66
C VAL A 461 -12.45 7.36 6.76
N ARG A 462 -11.45 8.24 6.62
CA ARG A 462 -10.41 8.43 7.65
C ARG A 462 -11.03 8.95 8.95
N ILE A 463 -11.88 9.98 8.87
CA ILE A 463 -12.57 10.53 10.05
C ILE A 463 -13.44 9.46 10.73
N VAL A 464 -14.23 8.71 9.94
CA VAL A 464 -15.04 7.60 10.48
C VAL A 464 -14.18 6.58 11.20
N ASN A 465 -13.08 6.14 10.58
CA ASN A 465 -12.17 5.18 11.19
C ASN A 465 -11.56 5.69 12.51
N ASP A 466 -11.15 6.96 12.53
CA ASP A 466 -10.54 7.55 13.72
C ASP A 466 -11.56 7.75 14.85
N VAL A 467 -12.77 8.20 14.53
CA VAL A 467 -13.87 8.31 15.51
C VAL A 467 -14.20 6.93 16.09
N TRP A 468 -14.36 5.92 15.25
CA TRP A 468 -14.68 4.57 15.73
C TRP A 468 -13.56 3.98 16.59
N LYS A 469 -12.30 4.15 16.22
CA LYS A 469 -11.18 3.74 17.06
C LYS A 469 -11.21 4.43 18.43
N ARG A 470 -11.49 5.73 18.49
CA ARG A 470 -11.63 6.48 19.75
C ARG A 470 -12.82 5.99 20.60
N CYS A 471 -13.90 5.57 19.98
CA CYS A 471 -15.02 4.92 20.67
C CYS A 471 -14.72 3.49 21.13
N GLY A 472 -13.58 2.93 20.79
CA GLY A 472 -13.25 1.53 21.03
C GLY A 472 -13.98 0.56 20.09
N TRP A 473 -14.56 1.07 19.02
CA TRP A 473 -15.35 0.31 18.05
C TRP A 473 -14.45 -0.28 16.95
N LEU A 474 -13.59 -1.21 17.33
CA LEU A 474 -12.80 -1.95 16.36
C LEU A 474 -13.63 -3.06 15.71
N THR A 475 -13.45 -3.25 14.41
CA THR A 475 -13.95 -4.47 13.76
C THR A 475 -13.19 -5.70 14.26
N PRO A 476 -13.76 -6.92 14.19
CA PRO A 476 -13.06 -8.11 14.65
C PRO A 476 -11.64 -8.29 14.08
N PRO A 477 -11.39 -8.09 12.77
CA PRO A 477 -10.03 -8.18 12.26
C PRO A 477 -9.13 -7.04 12.75
N GLN A 478 -9.64 -5.82 12.95
CA GLN A 478 -8.85 -4.73 13.56
C GLN A 478 -8.43 -5.07 15.00
N ALA A 479 -9.33 -5.69 15.76
CA ALA A 479 -9.04 -6.10 17.13
C ALA A 479 -8.08 -7.31 17.21
N ALA A 480 -8.16 -8.22 16.25
CA ALA A 480 -7.32 -9.41 16.18
C ALA A 480 -5.93 -9.12 15.60
N TYR A 481 -5.83 -8.12 14.75
CA TYR A 481 -4.61 -7.82 14.00
C TYR A 481 -3.51 -7.25 14.92
N LYS A 482 -2.33 -7.87 14.87
CA LYS A 482 -1.15 -7.48 15.65
C LYS A 482 0.09 -7.27 14.78
N GLY A 483 -0.09 -7.20 13.46
CA GLY A 483 0.99 -7.13 12.48
C GLY A 483 1.23 -5.72 11.95
N GLU A 484 2.04 -5.66 10.92
CA GLU A 484 2.63 -4.45 10.32
C GLU A 484 1.62 -3.59 9.55
N TYR A 485 0.54 -4.20 9.05
CA TYR A 485 -0.39 -3.53 8.15
C TYR A 485 -1.71 -3.21 8.85
N ASP A 486 -2.21 -2.01 8.66
CA ASP A 486 -3.49 -1.60 9.24
C ASP A 486 -4.67 -2.19 8.45
N VAL A 487 -5.61 -2.79 9.16
CA VAL A 487 -6.88 -3.25 8.57
C VAL A 487 -7.84 -2.07 8.50
N ARG A 488 -8.30 -1.75 7.29
CA ARG A 488 -9.16 -0.59 7.03
C ARG A 488 -10.63 -0.96 7.09
N ILE A 489 -11.47 0.05 7.34
CA ILE A 489 -12.93 -0.08 7.28
C ILE A 489 -13.50 0.47 5.97
N GLY A 490 -12.68 1.05 5.11
CA GLY A 490 -13.11 1.65 3.84
C GLY A 490 -11.93 1.98 2.94
N VAL A 491 -12.19 2.81 1.93
CA VAL A 491 -11.15 3.26 1.00
C VAL A 491 -10.05 4.03 1.69
N ASP A 492 -8.83 3.77 1.25
CA ASP A 492 -7.65 4.48 1.66
C ASP A 492 -6.88 4.95 0.41
N GLY A 493 -6.23 6.08 0.51
CA GLY A 493 -5.53 6.67 -0.61
C GLY A 493 -5.03 8.08 -0.31
N PHE A 494 -4.51 8.73 -1.32
CA PHE A 494 -4.04 10.11 -1.23
C PHE A 494 -4.21 10.85 -2.57
N PRO A 495 -4.30 12.19 -2.56
CA PRO A 495 -4.41 12.98 -3.76
C PRO A 495 -3.10 13.01 -4.55
N MET A 496 -3.21 13.04 -5.86
CA MET A 496 -2.09 13.17 -6.78
C MET A 496 -2.46 14.02 -8.00
N ASP A 497 -1.45 14.57 -8.66
CA ASP A 497 -1.59 15.19 -9.97
C ASP A 497 -1.39 14.12 -11.05
N LEU A 498 -2.37 13.98 -11.95
CA LEU A 498 -2.38 12.95 -13.00
C LEU A 498 -2.13 13.58 -14.37
N PHE A 499 -1.14 13.03 -15.06
CA PHE A 499 -0.79 13.37 -16.44
C PHE A 499 -0.89 12.15 -17.34
N TYR A 500 -1.10 12.36 -18.63
CA TYR A 500 -0.98 11.29 -19.61
C TYR A 500 -0.28 11.76 -20.89
N ASP A 501 0.41 10.82 -21.51
CA ASP A 501 1.05 10.94 -22.81
C ASP A 501 0.48 9.85 -23.69
N ASN A 502 -0.44 10.23 -24.62
CA ASN A 502 -1.28 9.25 -25.33
C ASN A 502 -0.51 8.42 -26.34
N ASP A 503 0.55 8.95 -26.91
CA ASP A 503 1.30 8.38 -28.02
C ASP A 503 2.78 8.14 -27.74
N GLY A 504 3.22 8.41 -26.51
CA GLY A 504 4.62 8.21 -26.08
C GLY A 504 5.60 9.23 -26.66
N THR A 505 5.12 10.37 -27.11
CA THR A 505 5.97 11.43 -27.71
C THR A 505 6.64 12.32 -26.68
N GLY A 506 6.29 12.20 -25.40
CA GLY A 506 6.75 13.06 -24.31
C GLY A 506 5.86 14.29 -24.10
N ALA A 507 4.81 14.49 -24.92
CA ALA A 507 3.86 15.58 -24.74
C ALA A 507 2.80 15.16 -23.71
N ASN A 508 2.90 15.67 -22.50
CA ASN A 508 2.00 15.30 -21.42
C ASN A 508 0.79 16.22 -21.34
N THR A 509 -0.40 15.64 -21.20
CA THR A 509 -1.63 16.35 -20.93
C THR A 509 -2.00 16.21 -19.45
N TYR A 510 -2.27 17.32 -18.79
CA TYR A 510 -2.73 17.32 -17.41
C TYR A 510 -4.21 16.92 -17.33
N LEU A 511 -4.50 15.80 -16.67
CA LEU A 511 -5.87 15.34 -16.43
C LEU A 511 -6.52 16.00 -15.21
N GLY A 512 -5.72 16.52 -14.30
CA GLY A 512 -6.18 17.14 -13.08
C GLY A 512 -5.75 16.39 -11.82
N LYS A 513 -6.28 16.84 -10.69
CA LYS A 513 -6.14 16.17 -9.41
C LYS A 513 -6.99 14.89 -9.39
N TYR A 514 -6.39 13.81 -8.97
CA TYR A 514 -7.01 12.50 -8.76
C TYR A 514 -6.66 11.99 -7.37
N ASN A 515 -7.43 11.04 -6.85
CA ASN A 515 -7.03 10.24 -5.71
C ASN A 515 -6.54 8.88 -6.19
N PHE A 516 -5.37 8.48 -5.71
CA PHE A 516 -4.82 7.15 -5.88
C PHE A 516 -5.29 6.29 -4.71
N ASN A 517 -6.27 5.43 -4.96
CA ASN A 517 -6.99 4.69 -3.94
C ASN A 517 -6.83 3.18 -4.12
N ASN A 518 -6.91 2.46 -3.01
CA ASN A 518 -7.17 1.02 -3.08
C ASN A 518 -8.52 0.73 -3.77
N GLU A 519 -8.67 -0.44 -4.33
CA GLU A 519 -9.86 -0.86 -5.07
C GLU A 519 -10.66 -1.94 -4.31
N LYS A 520 -11.98 -1.83 -4.34
CA LYS A 520 -12.89 -2.70 -3.58
C LYS A 520 -12.83 -4.18 -3.94
N SER A 521 -12.32 -4.55 -5.12
CA SER A 521 -12.10 -5.95 -5.48
C SER A 521 -11.02 -6.62 -4.63
N GLU A 522 -10.17 -5.83 -3.98
CA GLU A 522 -9.19 -6.29 -2.98
C GLU A 522 -9.77 -6.31 -1.55
N SER A 523 -11.09 -6.32 -1.43
CA SER A 523 -11.79 -6.27 -0.13
C SER A 523 -11.38 -7.38 0.84
N ALA A 524 -11.04 -8.56 0.33
CA ALA A 524 -10.53 -9.65 1.14
C ALA A 524 -9.32 -9.22 1.97
N ILE A 525 -8.39 -8.51 1.34
CA ILE A 525 -7.17 -8.02 1.94
C ILE A 525 -7.43 -6.74 2.73
N ILE A 526 -8.09 -5.76 2.12
CA ILE A 526 -8.27 -4.41 2.70
C ILE A 526 -9.06 -4.46 4.00
N TYR A 527 -10.16 -5.21 4.03
CA TYR A 527 -11.06 -5.28 5.19
C TYR A 527 -10.80 -6.48 6.10
N GLY A 528 -9.77 -7.29 5.83
CA GLY A 528 -9.38 -8.42 6.65
C GLY A 528 -10.38 -9.56 6.66
N PHE A 529 -11.01 -9.86 5.51
CA PHE A 529 -11.87 -11.05 5.39
C PHE A 529 -11.08 -12.35 5.29
N GLU A 530 -9.80 -12.27 4.98
CA GLU A 530 -8.87 -13.41 4.98
C GLU A 530 -7.46 -12.99 5.36
N GLY A 531 -6.61 -13.97 5.68
CA GLY A 531 -5.19 -13.80 5.88
C GLY A 531 -4.78 -13.03 7.15
N ILE A 532 -5.65 -12.91 8.15
CA ILE A 532 -5.32 -12.35 9.46
C ILE A 532 -4.87 -13.49 10.36
N GLU A 533 -3.60 -13.46 10.77
CA GLU A 533 -2.97 -14.49 11.59
C GLU A 533 -3.74 -14.77 12.89
N GLY A 534 -4.03 -16.05 13.13
CA GLY A 534 -4.77 -16.50 14.30
C GLY A 534 -6.25 -16.11 14.35
N PHE A 535 -6.77 -15.49 13.29
CA PHE A 535 -8.18 -15.07 13.20
C PHE A 535 -8.90 -15.74 12.03
N ASN A 536 -8.44 -15.54 10.80
CA ASN A 536 -9.05 -16.11 9.60
C ASN A 536 -8.04 -16.52 8.52
N ASP A 537 -6.81 -16.75 8.94
CA ASP A 537 -5.79 -17.39 8.11
C ASP A 537 -6.07 -18.92 8.00
N GLU A 538 -5.31 -19.57 7.17
CA GLU A 538 -5.45 -21.01 6.91
C GLU A 538 -5.28 -21.85 8.19
N ALA A 539 -4.34 -21.45 9.07
CA ALA A 539 -4.07 -22.13 10.32
C ALA A 539 -5.24 -21.99 11.32
N ALA A 540 -5.80 -20.77 11.44
CA ALA A 540 -6.94 -20.52 12.32
C ALA A 540 -8.22 -21.20 11.81
N LEU A 541 -8.42 -21.23 10.49
CA LEU A 541 -9.55 -21.92 9.89
C LEU A 541 -9.44 -23.44 10.02
N ASN A 542 -8.23 -23.99 10.07
CA ASN A 542 -7.99 -25.41 10.25
C ASN A 542 -8.86 -26.30 9.36
N GLY A 543 -8.94 -25.97 8.07
CA GLY A 543 -9.79 -26.63 7.08
C GLY A 543 -11.29 -26.33 7.18
N GLN A 544 -11.70 -25.46 8.09
CA GLN A 544 -13.08 -24.99 8.16
C GLN A 544 -13.32 -23.89 7.12
N ARG A 545 -14.56 -23.76 6.72
CA ARG A 545 -14.98 -22.71 5.80
C ARG A 545 -14.85 -21.34 6.46
N ASN A 546 -14.31 -20.37 5.72
CA ASN A 546 -14.31 -18.97 6.12
C ASN A 546 -15.75 -18.43 6.19
N LYS A 547 -16.13 -17.90 7.37
CA LYS A 547 -17.48 -17.39 7.67
C LYS A 547 -17.68 -15.93 7.30
N CYS A 548 -16.64 -15.24 6.83
CA CYS A 548 -16.76 -13.84 6.45
C CYS A 548 -17.69 -13.67 5.25
N ILE A 549 -18.49 -12.59 5.29
CA ILE A 549 -19.37 -12.16 4.20
C ILE A 549 -19.24 -10.65 4.10
N CYS A 550 -19.20 -10.13 2.88
CA CYS A 550 -19.30 -8.70 2.60
C CYS A 550 -20.28 -8.48 1.47
N LEU A 551 -21.29 -7.65 1.72
CA LEU A 551 -22.31 -7.27 0.76
C LEU A 551 -22.14 -5.79 0.42
N GLU A 552 -22.20 -5.43 -0.86
CA GLU A 552 -22.31 -4.05 -1.33
C GLU A 552 -23.74 -3.75 -1.77
N PHE A 553 -24.25 -2.60 -1.39
CA PHE A 553 -25.55 -2.09 -1.82
C PHE A 553 -25.40 -1.39 -3.18
N LEU A 554 -26.06 -1.91 -4.21
CA LEU A 554 -25.88 -1.48 -5.59
C LEU A 554 -26.91 -0.44 -6.05
N ASN A 555 -28.15 -0.59 -5.57
CA ASN A 555 -29.28 0.18 -6.05
C ASN A 555 -30.03 0.83 -4.89
N ASN A 556 -30.43 2.09 -5.08
CA ASN A 556 -31.08 2.88 -4.04
C ASN A 556 -32.41 2.29 -3.58
N SER A 557 -33.26 1.87 -4.50
CA SER A 557 -34.61 1.44 -4.17
C SER A 557 -34.67 -0.03 -3.75
N GLU A 558 -34.03 -0.91 -4.50
CA GLU A 558 -34.08 -2.34 -4.23
C GLU A 558 -33.30 -2.72 -2.97
N ALA A 559 -32.16 -2.08 -2.73
CA ALA A 559 -31.38 -2.34 -1.52
C ALA A 559 -32.16 -2.09 -0.24
N LEU A 560 -33.03 -1.08 -0.26
CA LEU A 560 -33.83 -0.69 0.89
C LEU A 560 -34.99 -1.63 1.13
N CYS A 561 -35.63 -2.11 0.09
CA CYS A 561 -36.74 -3.06 0.23
C CYS A 561 -36.30 -4.36 0.89
N LEU A 562 -35.02 -4.75 0.76
CA LEU A 562 -34.51 -5.95 1.39
C LEU A 562 -34.49 -5.90 2.92
N PHE A 563 -34.32 -4.71 3.51
CA PHE A 563 -34.43 -4.55 4.96
C PHE A 563 -35.91 -4.46 5.42
N GLY A 564 -36.69 -5.44 5.13
CA GLY A 564 -38.10 -5.49 5.51
C GLY A 564 -38.86 -6.53 4.72
N THR A 565 -38.15 -7.30 3.90
CA THR A 565 -38.71 -8.45 3.18
C THR A 565 -37.87 -9.68 3.41
N THR A 566 -38.51 -10.83 3.41
CA THR A 566 -37.86 -12.15 3.44
C THR A 566 -37.72 -12.75 2.04
N ASP A 567 -38.26 -12.08 1.03
CA ASP A 567 -38.12 -12.51 -0.37
C ASP A 567 -36.78 -12.06 -0.94
N MET A 568 -35.88 -13.00 -1.15
CA MET A 568 -34.55 -12.80 -1.70
C MET A 568 -34.49 -12.96 -3.24
N SER A 569 -35.61 -12.99 -3.93
CA SER A 569 -35.66 -13.20 -5.39
C SER A 569 -35.00 -12.07 -6.17
N SER A 570 -34.95 -10.85 -5.63
CA SER A 570 -34.27 -9.67 -6.20
C SER A 570 -32.93 -9.36 -5.56
N PHE A 571 -32.33 -10.31 -4.84
CA PHE A 571 -31.07 -10.06 -4.11
C PHE A 571 -29.96 -9.55 -5.04
N ASP A 572 -29.73 -10.22 -6.16
CA ASP A 572 -28.65 -9.88 -7.10
C ASP A 572 -28.88 -8.55 -7.84
N ASP A 573 -30.10 -8.01 -7.85
CA ASP A 573 -30.41 -6.70 -8.40
C ASP A 573 -30.07 -5.57 -7.41
N ALA A 574 -30.09 -5.87 -6.12
CA ALA A 574 -29.91 -4.90 -5.05
C ALA A 574 -28.55 -4.99 -4.34
N LEU A 575 -28.01 -6.18 -4.27
CA LEU A 575 -26.81 -6.51 -3.50
C LEU A 575 -25.81 -7.33 -4.31
N GLU A 576 -24.54 -7.19 -3.97
CA GLU A 576 -23.45 -7.99 -4.56
C GLU A 576 -22.54 -8.51 -3.46
N PHE A 577 -22.14 -9.77 -3.54
CA PHE A 577 -21.09 -10.31 -2.69
C PHE A 577 -19.75 -9.70 -3.08
N ARG A 578 -19.12 -8.93 -2.18
CA ARG A 578 -17.79 -8.35 -2.37
C ARG A 578 -16.69 -9.24 -1.83
N PHE A 579 -16.90 -9.94 -0.77
CA PHE A 579 -16.08 -11.09 -0.39
C PHE A 579 -16.81 -12.35 -0.80
N LYS A 580 -16.10 -13.27 -1.41
CA LYS A 580 -16.59 -14.35 -2.26
C LYS A 580 -17.23 -13.79 -3.55
N ALA A 581 -16.50 -12.84 -4.15
CA ALA A 581 -16.90 -12.15 -5.37
C ALA A 581 -17.34 -13.11 -6.49
N ASP A 582 -18.13 -12.59 -7.42
CA ASP A 582 -18.71 -13.33 -8.54
C ASP A 582 -19.69 -14.47 -8.11
N THR A 583 -20.16 -14.43 -6.86
CA THR A 583 -21.17 -15.35 -6.35
C THR A 583 -22.55 -14.71 -6.46
N THR A 584 -23.49 -15.36 -7.16
CA THR A 584 -24.89 -14.96 -7.17
C THR A 584 -25.61 -15.51 -5.92
N TRP A 585 -26.78 -14.97 -5.61
CA TRP A 585 -27.60 -15.53 -4.54
C TRP A 585 -27.90 -17.01 -4.74
N ALA A 586 -28.18 -17.40 -5.98
CA ALA A 586 -28.46 -18.81 -6.31
C ALA A 586 -27.28 -19.73 -6.02
N ASP A 587 -26.07 -19.27 -6.31
CA ASP A 587 -24.84 -20.06 -6.18
C ASP A 587 -24.17 -19.92 -4.79
N ALA A 588 -24.65 -19.00 -3.96
CA ALA A 588 -24.09 -18.76 -2.63
C ALA A 588 -24.27 -20.01 -1.73
N HIS A 589 -23.30 -20.23 -0.87
CA HIS A 589 -23.34 -21.33 0.09
C HIS A 589 -24.53 -21.17 1.05
N GLU A 590 -25.16 -22.28 1.43
CA GLU A 590 -26.37 -22.28 2.27
C GLU A 590 -26.15 -21.58 3.63
N ASP A 591 -24.96 -21.70 4.22
CA ASP A 591 -24.65 -20.99 5.47
C ASP A 591 -24.59 -19.48 5.27
N ASP A 592 -24.10 -18.99 4.11
CA ASP A 592 -24.08 -17.55 3.79
C ASP A 592 -25.51 -17.04 3.58
N LYS A 593 -26.32 -17.79 2.83
CA LYS A 593 -27.74 -17.50 2.69
C LYS A 593 -28.45 -17.46 4.03
N ALA A 594 -28.18 -18.43 4.90
CA ALA A 594 -28.76 -18.50 6.23
C ALA A 594 -28.36 -17.29 7.09
N ALA A 595 -27.09 -16.85 7.04
CA ALA A 595 -26.61 -15.70 7.79
C ALA A 595 -27.31 -14.41 7.34
N VAL A 596 -27.41 -14.19 6.03
CA VAL A 596 -28.11 -13.03 5.45
C VAL A 596 -29.59 -13.08 5.81
N THR A 597 -30.25 -14.21 5.57
CA THR A 597 -31.68 -14.39 5.85
C THR A 597 -32.01 -14.21 7.33
N ARG A 598 -31.12 -14.64 8.23
CA ARG A 598 -31.26 -14.42 9.68
C ARG A 598 -31.39 -12.93 10.01
N LEU A 599 -30.50 -12.10 9.45
CA LEU A 599 -30.52 -10.65 9.67
C LEU A 599 -31.81 -10.03 9.11
N TRP A 600 -32.14 -10.31 7.86
CA TRP A 600 -33.34 -9.76 7.21
C TRP A 600 -34.65 -10.15 7.94
N ASN A 601 -34.79 -11.42 8.30
CA ASN A 601 -35.95 -11.89 9.05
C ASN A 601 -36.09 -11.22 10.41
N TRP A 602 -34.97 -10.96 11.09
CA TRP A 602 -35.00 -10.25 12.37
C TRP A 602 -35.43 -8.79 12.17
N ILE A 603 -34.88 -8.08 11.21
CA ILE A 603 -35.27 -6.68 10.91
C ILE A 603 -36.77 -6.63 10.57
N ASP A 604 -37.25 -7.51 9.68
CA ASP A 604 -38.68 -7.59 9.37
C ASP A 604 -39.55 -7.86 10.62
N SER A 605 -39.07 -8.70 11.51
CA SER A 605 -39.77 -9.00 12.76
C SER A 605 -39.84 -7.83 13.74
N CYS A 606 -39.01 -6.79 13.55
CA CYS A 606 -38.98 -5.60 14.38
C CYS A 606 -39.70 -4.41 13.75
N LYS A 607 -40.18 -4.49 12.51
CA LYS A 607 -40.68 -3.35 11.71
C LYS A 607 -41.73 -2.49 12.40
N ASP A 608 -42.57 -3.11 13.24
CA ASP A 608 -43.61 -2.42 13.99
C ASP A 608 -43.30 -2.37 15.51
N ASP A 609 -42.10 -2.72 15.92
CA ASP A 609 -41.67 -2.80 17.32
C ASP A 609 -40.26 -2.26 17.54
N PRO A 610 -40.05 -0.93 17.58
CA PRO A 610 -38.76 -0.31 17.86
C PRO A 610 -38.18 -0.71 19.24
N ALA A 611 -39.04 -1.04 20.22
CA ALA A 611 -38.57 -1.46 21.53
C ALA A 611 -37.86 -2.84 21.46
N LYS A 612 -38.41 -3.75 20.67
CA LYS A 612 -37.76 -5.04 20.37
C LYS A 612 -36.43 -4.83 19.63
N PHE A 613 -36.44 -3.95 18.61
CA PHE A 613 -35.20 -3.64 17.88
C PHE A 613 -34.12 -3.13 18.82
N LEU A 614 -34.42 -2.16 19.68
CA LEU A 614 -33.49 -1.60 20.66
C LEU A 614 -33.01 -2.63 21.68
N ALA A 615 -33.84 -3.57 22.07
CA ALA A 615 -33.48 -4.62 23.03
C ALA A 615 -32.58 -5.71 22.43
N GLU A 616 -32.65 -5.94 21.13
CA GLU A 616 -32.04 -7.11 20.48
C GLU A 616 -30.93 -6.75 19.48
N TYR A 617 -30.80 -5.49 19.02
CA TYR A 617 -29.90 -5.14 17.91
C TYR A 617 -28.45 -5.60 18.10
N ASN A 618 -27.95 -5.59 19.34
CA ASN A 618 -26.57 -6.01 19.66
C ASN A 618 -26.31 -7.50 19.49
N GLN A 619 -27.35 -8.30 19.24
CA GLN A 619 -27.24 -9.72 18.87
C GLN A 619 -27.04 -9.90 17.35
N TYR A 620 -27.16 -8.82 16.58
CA TYR A 620 -27.08 -8.81 15.12
C TYR A 620 -26.09 -7.80 14.60
N PHE A 621 -25.89 -6.68 15.30
CA PHE A 621 -24.95 -5.63 14.92
C PHE A 621 -23.90 -5.38 16.01
N GLY A 622 -22.65 -5.26 15.59
CA GLY A 622 -21.55 -4.86 16.46
C GLY A 622 -21.29 -3.35 16.43
N ASN A 623 -20.62 -2.84 17.45
CA ASN A 623 -20.21 -1.44 17.55
C ASN A 623 -21.35 -0.43 17.36
N ASP A 624 -22.54 -0.73 17.84
CA ASP A 624 -23.73 0.11 17.63
C ASP A 624 -23.94 0.51 16.15
N SER A 625 -23.52 -0.37 15.25
CA SER A 625 -23.28 -0.08 13.83
C SER A 625 -24.45 0.61 13.11
N PRO A 626 -25.73 0.23 13.27
CA PRO A 626 -26.81 0.93 12.59
C PRO A 626 -26.99 2.37 13.08
N PHE A 627 -26.87 2.61 14.38
CA PHE A 627 -26.95 3.97 14.95
C PHE A 627 -25.75 4.82 14.56
N ALA A 628 -24.53 4.25 14.67
CA ALA A 628 -23.30 4.92 14.28
C ALA A 628 -23.32 5.31 12.80
N TRP A 629 -23.77 4.41 11.93
CA TRP A 629 -23.88 4.67 10.50
C TRP A 629 -24.92 5.74 10.18
N TYR A 630 -26.07 5.68 10.83
CA TYR A 630 -27.11 6.68 10.69
C TYR A 630 -26.59 8.08 11.07
N LEU A 631 -25.97 8.23 12.24
CA LEU A 631 -25.42 9.50 12.72
C LEU A 631 -24.31 10.03 11.81
N ILE A 632 -23.41 9.18 11.33
CA ILE A 632 -22.31 9.58 10.44
C ILE A 632 -22.87 10.08 9.10
N THR A 633 -23.78 9.35 8.51
CA THR A 633 -24.39 9.74 7.24
C THR A 633 -25.21 11.02 7.34
N ASP A 634 -25.84 11.23 8.49
CA ASP A 634 -26.55 12.46 8.79
C ASP A 634 -25.59 13.64 8.98
N TYR A 635 -24.56 13.45 9.79
CA TYR A 635 -23.55 14.48 10.06
C TYR A 635 -22.82 14.94 8.79
N PHE A 636 -22.47 14.02 7.91
CA PHE A 636 -21.83 14.33 6.64
C PHE A 636 -22.81 14.74 5.54
N MET A 637 -24.13 14.71 5.78
CA MET A 637 -25.14 14.86 4.72
C MET A 637 -24.82 13.96 3.51
N ALA A 638 -24.54 12.69 3.81
CA ALA A 638 -24.06 11.70 2.84
C ALA A 638 -25.25 11.10 2.07
N VAL A 639 -25.69 11.81 1.04
CA VAL A 639 -26.97 11.57 0.32
C VAL A 639 -27.09 10.18 -0.33
N ASP A 640 -25.98 9.54 -0.66
CA ASP A 640 -25.98 8.22 -1.31
C ASP A 640 -25.77 7.05 -0.32
N ASN A 641 -25.32 7.30 0.91
CA ASN A 641 -24.73 6.28 1.76
C ASN A 641 -25.71 5.61 2.75
N ARG A 642 -27.01 5.81 2.59
CA ARG A 642 -28.05 5.05 3.31
C ARG A 642 -28.81 4.07 2.43
N ALA A 643 -28.64 4.16 1.13
CA ALA A 643 -29.36 3.37 0.15
C ALA A 643 -28.43 2.56 -0.78
N LYS A 644 -27.27 3.09 -1.07
CA LYS A 644 -26.18 2.46 -1.82
C LYS A 644 -24.85 2.98 -1.27
N ASN A 645 -23.75 2.67 -1.95
CA ASN A 645 -22.43 3.16 -1.58
C ASN A 645 -22.10 2.89 -0.09
N MET A 646 -22.50 1.75 0.39
CA MET A 646 -22.17 1.23 1.71
C MET A 646 -21.99 -0.28 1.60
N MET A 647 -21.22 -0.83 2.51
CA MET A 647 -21.05 -2.27 2.63
C MET A 647 -21.58 -2.76 3.97
N LEU A 648 -22.10 -3.96 3.97
CA LEU A 648 -22.54 -4.67 5.15
C LEU A 648 -21.69 -5.92 5.31
N ALA A 649 -20.89 -5.99 6.36
CA ALA A 649 -19.89 -7.02 6.56
C ALA A 649 -20.08 -7.81 7.84
N THR A 650 -19.75 -9.07 7.82
CA THR A 650 -19.62 -9.93 9.00
C THR A 650 -18.38 -10.79 8.88
N TRP A 651 -17.72 -11.07 10.00
CA TRP A 651 -16.55 -11.94 10.07
C TRP A 651 -16.85 -13.29 10.73
N ASP A 652 -18.05 -13.47 11.28
CA ASP A 652 -18.49 -14.67 11.98
C ASP A 652 -19.84 -15.23 11.50
N SER A 653 -20.46 -14.60 10.47
CA SER A 653 -21.82 -14.88 9.97
C SER A 653 -22.94 -14.57 10.98
N LEU A 654 -22.63 -13.89 12.08
CA LEU A 654 -23.60 -13.60 13.14
C LEU A 654 -23.78 -12.10 13.40
N ILE A 655 -22.66 -11.40 13.55
CA ILE A 655 -22.63 -9.97 13.91
C ILE A 655 -22.22 -9.17 12.69
N TRP A 656 -23.01 -8.16 12.36
CA TRP A 656 -22.86 -7.37 11.14
C TRP A 656 -22.41 -5.94 11.47
N TYR A 657 -21.70 -5.33 10.50
CA TYR A 657 -21.12 -4.00 10.61
C TYR A 657 -21.33 -3.25 9.30
N PHE A 658 -21.73 -1.97 9.36
CA PHE A 658 -21.69 -1.10 8.20
C PHE A 658 -20.27 -0.59 7.97
N LEU A 659 -19.83 -0.62 6.69
CA LEU A 659 -18.55 -0.09 6.29
C LEU A 659 -18.75 1.02 5.24
N PRO A 660 -18.00 2.14 5.33
CA PRO A 660 -18.10 3.23 4.39
C PRO A 660 -17.52 2.84 3.02
N TYR A 661 -18.23 3.23 1.97
CA TYR A 661 -17.79 3.09 0.60
C TYR A 661 -18.32 4.23 -0.26
N ASP A 662 -17.46 4.76 -1.17
CA ASP A 662 -17.77 5.80 -2.17
C ASP A 662 -18.47 7.05 -1.57
N MET A 663 -17.85 7.63 -0.55
CA MET A 663 -18.34 8.80 0.18
C MET A 663 -17.92 10.11 -0.52
N ASP A 664 -18.13 10.24 -1.82
CA ASP A 664 -17.77 11.43 -2.59
C ASP A 664 -18.89 12.51 -2.58
N THR A 665 -20.14 12.11 -2.33
CA THR A 665 -21.30 12.99 -2.28
C THR A 665 -21.67 13.41 -0.85
N LEU A 666 -20.80 14.17 -0.22
CA LEU A 666 -20.96 14.66 1.15
C LEU A 666 -21.29 16.14 1.19
N PHE A 667 -21.68 16.63 2.36
CA PHE A 667 -21.93 18.05 2.66
C PHE A 667 -22.95 18.70 1.72
N GLY A 668 -23.96 17.91 1.32
CA GLY A 668 -25.03 18.38 0.45
C GLY A 668 -24.68 18.48 -1.04
N VAL A 669 -23.53 17.97 -1.45
CA VAL A 669 -23.13 17.95 -2.86
C VAL A 669 -23.74 16.75 -3.58
N ARG A 670 -24.37 16.99 -4.72
CA ARG A 670 -24.89 15.93 -5.60
C ARG A 670 -23.81 15.41 -6.55
N ASN A 671 -24.10 14.28 -7.19
CA ASN A 671 -23.26 13.68 -8.23
C ASN A 671 -22.92 14.61 -9.41
N ASP A 672 -23.66 15.66 -9.65
CA ASP A 672 -23.42 16.67 -10.68
C ASP A 672 -22.61 17.87 -10.19
N SER A 673 -22.01 17.80 -9.03
CA SER A 673 -21.23 18.85 -8.37
C SER A 673 -22.06 20.08 -7.93
N VAL A 674 -23.37 19.97 -7.92
CA VAL A 674 -24.24 21.05 -7.47
C VAL A 674 -24.48 20.91 -5.97
N LEU A 675 -24.22 21.97 -5.23
CA LEU A 675 -24.64 22.08 -3.82
C LEU A 675 -26.17 22.19 -3.79
N LYS A 676 -26.82 21.18 -3.29
CA LYS A 676 -28.29 21.07 -3.29
C LYS A 676 -28.87 21.21 -1.90
N TYR A 677 -28.14 20.83 -0.89
CA TYR A 677 -28.64 20.67 0.47
C TYR A 677 -27.92 21.62 1.43
N GLU A 678 -28.65 22.08 2.41
CA GLU A 678 -28.12 22.94 3.47
C GLU A 678 -28.29 22.25 4.82
N TYR A 679 -27.42 22.51 5.76
CA TYR A 679 -27.50 21.95 7.13
C TYR A 679 -28.71 22.35 7.92
N THR A 680 -29.46 23.35 7.46
CA THR A 680 -30.74 23.77 8.06
C THR A 680 -31.88 22.84 7.72
N ILE A 681 -31.68 21.93 6.77
CA ILE A 681 -32.72 20.97 6.35
C ILE A 681 -32.72 19.81 7.35
N THR A 682 -33.88 19.58 8.00
CA THR A 682 -34.06 18.39 8.84
C THR A 682 -34.10 17.13 7.98
N HIS A 683 -33.82 15.99 8.59
CA HIS A 683 -33.84 14.70 7.85
C HIS A 683 -35.24 14.37 7.30
N GLU A 684 -36.30 14.83 7.91
CA GLU A 684 -37.67 14.68 7.38
C GLU A 684 -37.86 15.53 6.11
N SER A 685 -37.39 16.78 6.13
CA SER A 685 -37.39 17.65 4.95
C SER A 685 -36.47 17.13 3.84
N PHE A 686 -35.45 16.44 4.25
CA PHE A 686 -34.47 15.83 3.37
C PHE A 686 -35.08 14.69 2.57
N ASP A 687 -35.91 13.86 3.18
CA ASP A 687 -36.56 12.74 2.53
C ASP A 687 -37.66 13.21 1.56
N ASP A 688 -38.44 14.20 1.90
CA ASP A 688 -39.62 14.62 1.14
C ASP A 688 -39.34 15.67 0.05
N SER A 689 -38.39 16.58 0.28
CA SER A 689 -38.20 17.75 -0.60
C SER A 689 -37.25 17.49 -1.74
N ILE A 690 -36.47 16.42 -1.70
CA ILE A 690 -35.33 16.20 -2.56
C ILE A 690 -35.56 15.07 -3.57
N GLY A 691 -36.71 14.43 -3.47
CA GLY A 691 -37.13 13.38 -4.42
C GLY A 691 -36.18 12.19 -4.43
N SER A 692 -35.99 11.60 -5.58
CA SER A 692 -35.20 10.37 -5.76
C SER A 692 -33.72 10.42 -5.35
N TYR A 693 -33.26 11.52 -4.77
CA TYR A 693 -31.88 11.65 -4.30
C TYR A 693 -31.75 11.69 -2.77
N ALA A 694 -32.82 11.97 -2.10
CA ALA A 694 -32.77 12.00 -0.65
C ALA A 694 -32.58 10.61 -0.16
N PHE A 695 -31.51 10.34 0.54
CA PHE A 695 -31.50 9.10 1.26
C PHE A 695 -32.68 8.23 0.81
N ALA A 696 -32.74 7.88 -0.44
CA ALA A 696 -33.89 7.28 -1.11
C ALA A 696 -34.52 6.13 -0.29
N GLY A 697 -34.57 6.30 0.97
CA GLY A 697 -34.72 5.29 1.90
C GLY A 697 -35.67 5.57 2.99
N HIS A 698 -36.56 6.50 2.79
CA HIS A 698 -37.66 6.66 3.68
C HIS A 698 -38.49 5.38 3.87
N ASP A 699 -38.43 4.46 2.93
CA ASP A 699 -39.10 3.16 2.99
C ASP A 699 -38.23 2.05 3.62
N SER A 700 -37.02 2.34 4.06
CA SER A 700 -36.17 1.33 4.71
C SER A 700 -36.60 1.07 6.14
N VAL A 701 -37.05 -0.13 6.39
CA VAL A 701 -37.47 -0.57 7.75
C VAL A 701 -36.35 -0.38 8.76
N LEU A 702 -35.11 -0.65 8.39
CA LEU A 702 -33.97 -0.48 9.31
C LEU A 702 -33.81 0.97 9.76
N TRP A 703 -33.82 1.92 8.82
CA TRP A 703 -33.59 3.33 9.17
C TRP A 703 -34.79 3.95 9.91
N GLU A 704 -36.01 3.50 9.61
CA GLU A 704 -37.19 3.86 10.37
C GLU A 704 -37.10 3.34 11.80
N LEU A 705 -36.67 2.11 12.01
CA LEU A 705 -36.46 1.56 13.36
C LEU A 705 -35.40 2.37 14.12
N VAL A 706 -34.25 2.69 13.50
CA VAL A 706 -33.22 3.51 14.13
C VAL A 706 -33.77 4.88 14.57
N ARG A 707 -34.53 5.56 13.69
CA ARG A 707 -35.14 6.87 13.99
C ARG A 707 -36.21 6.80 15.10
N SER A 708 -36.88 5.69 15.21
CA SER A 708 -37.97 5.50 16.17
C SER A 708 -37.50 5.08 17.56
N CYS A 709 -36.20 4.75 17.71
CA CYS A 709 -35.68 4.47 19.03
C CYS A 709 -35.61 5.72 19.88
N PRO A 710 -36.01 5.64 21.15
CA PRO A 710 -35.84 6.77 22.08
C PRO A 710 -34.34 7.05 22.31
N ASP A 711 -34.04 8.32 22.62
CA ASP A 711 -32.69 8.84 22.90
C ASP A 711 -31.87 8.01 23.89
#